data_6390c0c9fb6d519c0404550bcd9054dd
#
_entry.id   6390c0c9fb6d519c0404550bcd9054dd
#
_cell.length_a   1.000
_cell.length_b   1.000
_cell.length_c   1.000
_cell.angle_alpha   90.00
_cell.angle_beta   90.00
_cell.angle_gamma   90.00
#
_symmetry.space_group_name_H-M   'P 1'
#
loop_
_entity.id
_entity.type
_entity.pdbx_description
1 polymer ?
#
loop_
_entity_poly.entity_id
_entity_poly.type
_entity_poly.pdbx_seq_one_letter_code
_entity_poly.pdbx_strand_id
1 'polypeptide(L)'
;MTTKNTSVIGFPRIGKNRELKFASEKFFKGEVSEAELQKVAEEIRLYGWRKQREANISFIPSNDFSFYDNVLDTAFLLNVIPARYQELNLSLLEKYFAAAHGYQGEKGDVKALPMKKWFNTNYHYIVPEIDDTTELKLVGKKPIEEFNEAKMAGIETIPTVIGPYTFLRLARYNGQKKAKDFVAAAIVAYAKLADQLATAGAKWISIAEPALVFDVTAEERDLFKSIYVELVKQIHDVAKVKVNLQTYFGDIRDVYEDVIALDFDGIGLDFVEGLQSLELLKKGFPKGAVLFAGVVNGKNIWRADYAQKNALLAEIEKYVDAKNVVVGTSCSLLHVPYTVAAEQKLSADILKHFAFAEEKLTELAELANANAAALEKNKTLFATARIKENKAVQSELAALTAADFERKPSRLERRVVQKEEFKLPSFPTTTIGSFPQTAEVRANRAAFRKGEISHEQYIKFNQKKIAECIKLQEEIGLDVIVHGEFERNDMVEYFGSKIDGFVFTQNAWVQSYGTRCVKPPVVWGDVSRSAPITVEWSVFAQGCTDKPVKGMLTGPVTILNWSFPREDVSLKTQAQQIGLAIRDEVLDLEKNGIKIIQIDEAALREKLPLRKSDWHKEYLDWAIPAFRLVHAKVKPETQIHTHMCYSEFNDIVRDIDNMDADVITFEASRSDLKLLDALNEAKFETQVGPGVYDIHSPRVPSQQEIVDALHKIIAKIPQQNVWVNPDCGLKTRGETETTASLKNLVAAAKQLREE
;
A
#
# COMPACT_ATOMS: atom_id res chain seq x y z
N MET A 1 19.33 26.83 23.94
CA MET A 1 18.00 26.44 23.39
C MET A 1 17.29 25.67 24.48
N THR A 2 16.02 25.94 24.70
CA THR A 2 15.17 25.15 25.63
C THR A 2 14.91 23.79 25.02
N THR A 3 15.05 22.73 25.82
CA THR A 3 14.69 21.36 25.43
C THR A 3 13.21 21.31 25.06
N LYS A 4 12.88 20.75 23.88
CA LYS A 4 11.51 20.57 23.42
C LYS A 4 10.96 19.21 23.87
N ASN A 5 9.66 19.14 24.01
CA ASN A 5 8.98 17.86 24.14
C ASN A 5 8.98 17.09 22.81
N THR A 6 8.83 15.77 22.91
CA THR A 6 8.82 14.85 21.77
C THR A 6 7.55 14.01 21.75
N SER A 7 7.10 13.59 20.57
CA SER A 7 5.93 12.73 20.43
C SER A 7 6.11 11.65 19.34
N VAL A 8 5.42 10.55 19.54
CA VAL A 8 5.29 9.47 18.54
C VAL A 8 3.80 9.20 18.33
N ILE A 9 3.36 9.09 17.08
CA ILE A 9 1.93 8.83 16.77
C ILE A 9 1.55 7.36 16.98
N GLY A 10 2.51 6.45 16.80
CA GLY A 10 2.34 5.01 17.03
C GLY A 10 3.65 4.27 16.78
N PHE A 11 3.76 3.05 17.30
CA PHE A 11 4.95 2.22 17.23
C PHE A 11 4.68 0.91 16.49
N PRO A 12 5.68 0.23 15.88
CA PRO A 12 5.48 -1.07 15.25
C PRO A 12 4.93 -2.12 16.23
N ARG A 13 3.95 -2.90 15.78
CA ARG A 13 3.21 -3.84 16.64
C ARG A 13 3.31 -5.31 16.22
N ILE A 14 3.93 -5.59 15.08
CA ILE A 14 4.08 -6.98 14.62
C ILE A 14 5.11 -7.79 15.44
N GLY A 15 5.94 -7.10 16.22
CA GLY A 15 7.07 -7.67 16.95
C GLY A 15 8.36 -7.62 16.13
N LYS A 16 9.52 -7.52 16.82
CA LYS A 16 10.85 -7.41 16.20
C LYS A 16 11.16 -8.57 15.24
N ASN A 17 10.71 -9.77 15.61
CA ASN A 17 10.86 -10.99 14.81
C ASN A 17 9.51 -11.48 14.27
N ARG A 18 8.50 -10.62 14.20
CA ARG A 18 7.12 -10.92 13.79
C ARG A 18 6.39 -11.86 14.77
N GLU A 19 6.62 -11.68 16.05
CA GLU A 19 6.06 -12.50 17.13
C GLU A 19 4.53 -12.51 17.07
N LEU A 20 3.88 -11.35 16.85
CA LEU A 20 2.43 -11.26 16.70
C LEU A 20 1.91 -12.09 15.54
N LYS A 21 2.61 -12.05 14.37
CA LYS A 21 2.25 -12.84 13.21
C LYS A 21 2.19 -14.33 13.55
N PHE A 22 3.26 -14.87 14.11
CA PHE A 22 3.35 -16.29 14.40
C PHE A 22 2.41 -16.74 15.52
N ALA A 23 2.20 -15.91 16.55
CA ALA A 23 1.24 -16.18 17.61
C ALA A 23 -0.21 -16.20 17.08
N SER A 24 -0.57 -15.22 16.24
CA SER A 24 -1.90 -15.18 15.62
C SER A 24 -2.15 -16.37 14.69
N GLU A 25 -1.16 -16.77 13.87
CA GLU A 25 -1.29 -17.93 12.99
C GLU A 25 -1.43 -19.24 13.76
N LYS A 26 -0.76 -19.40 14.91
CA LYS A 26 -0.95 -20.53 15.83
C LYS A 26 -2.32 -20.52 16.49
N PHE A 27 -2.81 -19.34 16.89
CA PHE A 27 -4.16 -19.18 17.44
C PHE A 27 -5.23 -19.58 16.43
N PHE A 28 -5.11 -19.17 15.17
CA PHE A 28 -6.05 -19.57 14.10
C PHE A 28 -6.08 -21.09 13.85
N LYS A 29 -4.97 -21.79 14.14
CA LYS A 29 -4.89 -23.24 14.05
C LYS A 29 -5.31 -23.98 15.33
N GLY A 30 -5.64 -23.24 16.39
CA GLY A 30 -5.95 -23.81 17.70
C GLY A 30 -4.73 -24.37 18.44
N GLU A 31 -3.51 -23.99 18.03
CA GLU A 31 -2.25 -24.46 18.63
C GLU A 31 -1.89 -23.71 19.92
N VAL A 32 -2.43 -22.51 20.10
CA VAL A 32 -2.28 -21.67 21.31
C VAL A 32 -3.64 -21.10 21.73
N SER A 33 -3.78 -20.88 23.03
CA SER A 33 -4.97 -20.27 23.62
C SER A 33 -5.03 -18.75 23.40
N GLU A 34 -6.22 -18.16 23.62
CA GLU A 34 -6.41 -16.71 23.63
C GLU A 34 -5.51 -16.02 24.68
N ALA A 35 -5.35 -16.61 25.86
CA ALA A 35 -4.49 -16.08 26.91
C ALA A 35 -3.01 -16.03 26.51
N GLU A 36 -2.52 -17.04 25.80
CA GLU A 36 -1.15 -17.05 25.26
C GLU A 36 -0.94 -16.01 24.17
N LEU A 37 -1.93 -15.81 23.28
CA LEU A 37 -1.89 -14.74 22.28
C LEU A 37 -1.90 -13.36 22.94
N GLN A 38 -2.75 -13.14 23.95
CA GLN A 38 -2.81 -11.88 24.72
C GLN A 38 -1.48 -11.58 25.41
N LYS A 39 -0.82 -12.60 25.97
CA LYS A 39 0.50 -12.44 26.59
C LYS A 39 1.56 -11.96 25.60
N VAL A 40 1.59 -12.52 24.40
CA VAL A 40 2.50 -12.04 23.33
C VAL A 40 2.21 -10.58 22.98
N ALA A 41 0.94 -10.20 22.89
CA ALA A 41 0.53 -8.82 22.64
C ALA A 41 0.98 -7.86 23.76
N GLU A 42 0.83 -8.25 25.03
CA GLU A 42 1.32 -7.52 26.20
C GLU A 42 2.84 -7.31 26.15
N GLU A 43 3.60 -8.37 25.86
CA GLU A 43 5.05 -8.29 25.77
C GLU A 43 5.50 -7.31 24.66
N ILE A 44 4.81 -7.28 23.51
CA ILE A 44 5.09 -6.34 22.41
C ILE A 44 4.77 -4.91 22.84
N ARG A 45 3.63 -4.64 23.48
CA ARG A 45 3.27 -3.30 23.97
C ARG A 45 4.27 -2.79 24.99
N LEU A 46 4.58 -3.61 25.99
CA LEU A 46 5.56 -3.27 27.02
C LEU A 46 6.95 -2.99 26.45
N TYR A 47 7.38 -3.76 25.46
CA TYR A 47 8.63 -3.50 24.75
C TYR A 47 8.62 -2.12 24.07
N GLY A 48 7.60 -1.83 23.30
CA GLY A 48 7.44 -0.56 22.58
C GLY A 48 7.42 0.65 23.52
N TRP A 49 6.65 0.59 24.62
CA TRP A 49 6.60 1.66 25.62
C TRP A 49 7.92 1.88 26.33
N ARG A 50 8.62 0.80 26.72
CA ARG A 50 9.96 0.88 27.34
C ARG A 50 10.97 1.54 26.42
N LYS A 51 10.99 1.17 25.14
CA LYS A 51 11.89 1.77 24.14
C LYS A 51 11.65 3.26 23.98
N GLN A 52 10.42 3.69 23.92
CA GLN A 52 10.06 5.10 23.84
C GLN A 52 10.45 5.87 25.12
N ARG A 53 10.21 5.28 26.28
CA ARG A 53 10.66 5.86 27.56
C ARG A 53 12.18 5.97 27.66
N GLU A 54 12.91 4.91 27.27
CA GLU A 54 14.39 4.89 27.24
C GLU A 54 14.95 5.99 26.33
N ALA A 55 14.28 6.29 25.23
CA ALA A 55 14.59 7.37 24.33
C ALA A 55 14.13 8.77 24.80
N ASN A 56 13.56 8.87 26.01
CA ASN A 56 13.02 10.12 26.58
C ASN A 56 11.91 10.76 25.73
N ILE A 57 11.04 9.96 25.11
CA ILE A 57 9.85 10.48 24.44
C ILE A 57 8.86 11.01 25.47
N SER A 58 8.43 12.28 25.29
CA SER A 58 7.53 12.97 26.24
C SER A 58 6.08 12.52 26.13
N PHE A 59 5.60 12.28 24.89
CA PHE A 59 4.24 11.83 24.60
C PHE A 59 4.29 10.45 23.93
N ILE A 60 4.18 9.41 24.74
CA ILE A 60 4.19 8.01 24.33
C ILE A 60 2.74 7.57 24.08
N PRO A 61 2.38 7.03 22.90
CA PRO A 61 1.00 6.58 22.65
C PRO A 61 0.68 5.29 23.41
N SER A 62 -0.56 5.15 23.83
CA SER A 62 -1.20 3.88 24.15
C SER A 62 -2.46 3.69 23.31
N ASN A 63 -2.96 2.47 23.20
CA ASN A 63 -4.03 2.07 22.28
C ASN A 63 -3.65 2.19 20.78
N ASP A 64 -2.35 2.31 20.47
CA ASP A 64 -1.81 2.23 19.12
C ASP A 64 -1.54 0.79 18.66
N PHE A 65 -1.53 -0.17 19.59
CA PHE A 65 -1.49 -1.60 19.28
C PHE A 65 -2.85 -2.10 18.76
N SER A 66 -2.82 -3.05 17.82
CA SER A 66 -4.00 -3.75 17.31
C SER A 66 -3.64 -5.16 16.87
N PHE A 67 -4.53 -6.11 17.07
CA PHE A 67 -4.36 -7.45 16.49
C PHE A 67 -4.53 -7.45 14.97
N TYR A 68 -5.34 -6.54 14.45
CA TYR A 68 -5.58 -6.42 13.00
C TYR A 68 -5.47 -4.97 12.53
N ASP A 69 -6.38 -4.08 12.91
CA ASP A 69 -6.30 -2.64 12.60
C ASP A 69 -7.11 -1.77 13.58
N ASN A 70 -6.74 -0.49 13.71
CA ASN A 70 -7.32 0.43 14.68
C ASN A 70 -8.77 0.82 14.35
N VAL A 71 -9.20 0.74 13.09
CA VAL A 71 -10.58 1.03 12.68
C VAL A 71 -11.49 -0.10 13.11
N LEU A 72 -11.05 -1.36 12.96
CA LEU A 72 -11.76 -2.53 13.47
C LEU A 72 -11.82 -2.49 15.00
N ASP A 73 -10.71 -2.14 15.69
CA ASP A 73 -10.72 -1.93 17.14
C ASP A 73 -11.78 -0.90 17.55
N THR A 74 -11.87 0.20 16.80
CA THR A 74 -12.86 1.27 17.05
C THR A 74 -14.29 0.78 16.79
N ALA A 75 -14.51 -0.06 15.78
CA ALA A 75 -15.81 -0.66 15.51
C ALA A 75 -16.29 -1.54 16.70
N PHE A 76 -15.38 -2.35 17.26
CA PHE A 76 -15.66 -3.16 18.45
C PHE A 76 -15.81 -2.30 19.72
N LEU A 77 -15.04 -1.22 19.84
CA LEU A 77 -15.18 -0.24 20.92
C LEU A 77 -16.56 0.41 20.92
N LEU A 78 -17.09 0.74 19.75
CA LEU A 78 -18.32 1.51 19.56
C LEU A 78 -19.57 0.66 19.26
N ASN A 79 -19.50 -0.66 19.41
CA ASN A 79 -20.61 -1.58 19.09
C ASN A 79 -21.05 -1.56 17.61
N VAL A 80 -20.17 -1.18 16.70
CA VAL A 80 -20.43 -1.17 15.26
C VAL A 80 -20.00 -2.51 14.66
N ILE A 81 -20.73 -3.56 15.01
CA ILE A 81 -20.47 -4.94 14.59
C ILE A 81 -21.75 -5.47 13.95
N PRO A 82 -21.74 -5.87 12.67
CA PRO A 82 -22.90 -6.46 12.02
C PRO A 82 -23.45 -7.68 12.76
N ALA A 83 -24.77 -7.84 12.77
CA ALA A 83 -25.48 -8.90 13.50
C ALA A 83 -24.94 -10.30 13.17
N ARG A 84 -24.59 -10.56 11.90
CA ARG A 84 -24.04 -11.86 11.45
C ARG A 84 -22.79 -12.31 12.21
N TYR A 85 -21.99 -11.37 12.78
CA TYR A 85 -20.83 -11.72 13.63
C TYR A 85 -21.22 -11.79 15.10
N GLN A 86 -22.16 -10.95 15.55
CA GLN A 86 -22.62 -10.94 16.94
C GLN A 86 -23.31 -12.27 17.31
N GLU A 87 -24.06 -12.86 16.36
CA GLU A 87 -24.82 -14.11 16.52
C GLU A 87 -23.92 -15.36 16.56
N LEU A 88 -22.65 -15.27 16.14
CA LEU A 88 -21.72 -16.40 16.23
C LEU A 88 -21.43 -16.78 17.68
N ASN A 89 -21.45 -18.08 17.96
CA ASN A 89 -21.07 -18.60 19.30
C ASN A 89 -19.54 -18.67 19.44
N LEU A 90 -18.90 -17.49 19.35
CA LEU A 90 -17.45 -17.28 19.40
C LEU A 90 -17.10 -16.34 20.56
N SER A 91 -15.86 -16.39 21.07
CA SER A 91 -15.33 -15.38 21.98
C SER A 91 -15.29 -14.00 21.31
N LEU A 92 -15.11 -12.93 22.09
CA LEU A 92 -15.04 -11.58 21.51
C LEU A 92 -13.85 -11.44 20.54
N LEU A 93 -12.69 -12.01 20.87
CA LEU A 93 -11.50 -11.99 20.03
C LEU A 93 -11.70 -12.87 18.77
N GLU A 94 -12.34 -14.03 18.89
CA GLU A 94 -12.68 -14.85 17.73
C GLU A 94 -13.67 -14.12 16.78
N LYS A 95 -14.67 -13.38 17.33
CA LYS A 95 -15.57 -12.52 16.53
C LYS A 95 -14.83 -11.39 15.83
N TYR A 96 -13.86 -10.80 16.52
CA TYR A 96 -12.98 -9.77 15.94
C TYR A 96 -12.22 -10.31 14.72
N PHE A 97 -11.61 -11.49 14.83
CA PHE A 97 -10.94 -12.12 13.70
C PHE A 97 -11.93 -12.60 12.62
N ALA A 98 -13.11 -13.09 13.01
CA ALA A 98 -14.15 -13.45 12.04
C ALA A 98 -14.60 -12.24 11.19
N ALA A 99 -14.69 -11.05 11.78
CA ALA A 99 -14.95 -9.82 11.03
C ALA A 99 -13.81 -9.48 10.06
N ALA A 100 -12.56 -9.75 10.44
CA ALA A 100 -11.37 -9.41 9.66
C ALA A 100 -11.09 -10.36 8.49
N HIS A 101 -11.27 -11.68 8.66
CA HIS A 101 -10.90 -12.67 7.63
C HIS A 101 -11.99 -13.71 7.32
N GLY A 102 -13.18 -13.54 7.91
CA GLY A 102 -14.27 -14.54 7.81
C GLY A 102 -14.10 -15.68 8.80
N TYR A 103 -15.13 -16.47 8.89
CA TYR A 103 -15.14 -17.70 9.70
C TYR A 103 -15.98 -18.77 9.00
N GLN A 104 -15.46 -19.99 8.94
CA GLN A 104 -16.20 -21.16 8.49
C GLN A 104 -15.88 -22.34 9.40
N GLY A 105 -16.88 -22.87 10.08
CA GLY A 105 -16.72 -23.96 11.02
C GLY A 105 -18.03 -24.34 11.70
N GLU A 106 -17.93 -25.17 12.76
CA GLU A 106 -19.10 -25.68 13.50
C GLU A 106 -19.97 -24.57 14.15
N LYS A 107 -19.39 -23.40 14.42
CA LYS A 107 -20.06 -22.28 15.09
C LYS A 107 -20.68 -21.27 14.10
N GLY A 108 -20.63 -21.52 12.80
CA GLY A 108 -21.24 -20.69 11.75
C GLY A 108 -20.40 -20.56 10.48
N ASP A 109 -20.91 -19.79 9.53
CA ASP A 109 -20.24 -19.45 8.26
C ASP A 109 -20.50 -17.97 7.95
N VAL A 110 -19.46 -17.15 7.97
CA VAL A 110 -19.54 -15.70 7.66
C VAL A 110 -18.35 -15.27 6.81
N LYS A 111 -18.62 -14.42 5.82
CA LYS A 111 -17.58 -13.77 5.01
C LYS A 111 -16.95 -12.62 5.81
N ALA A 112 -15.69 -12.31 5.53
CA ALA A 112 -15.00 -11.13 6.07
C ALA A 112 -15.70 -9.82 5.67
N LEU A 113 -15.49 -8.78 6.49
CA LEU A 113 -15.76 -7.41 6.09
C LEU A 113 -14.81 -6.97 4.97
N PRO A 114 -15.21 -6.00 4.13
CA PRO A 114 -14.32 -5.45 3.10
C PRO A 114 -13.06 -4.86 3.69
N MET A 115 -11.95 -4.97 2.97
CA MET A 115 -10.66 -4.41 3.35
C MET A 115 -10.25 -3.33 2.34
N LYS A 116 -9.71 -2.21 2.82
CA LYS A 116 -9.20 -1.11 1.99
C LYS A 116 -7.83 -0.66 2.47
N LYS A 117 -7.07 0.00 1.58
CA LYS A 117 -5.80 0.65 1.94
C LYS A 117 -6.02 1.70 3.02
N TRP A 118 -5.11 1.73 4.00
CA TRP A 118 -5.01 2.80 4.98
C TRP A 118 -4.32 4.00 4.34
N PHE A 119 -5.11 4.88 3.75
CA PHE A 119 -4.65 6.05 3.00
C PHE A 119 -3.68 5.68 1.86
N ASN A 120 -2.57 6.38 1.71
CA ASN A 120 -1.52 6.14 0.72
C ASN A 120 -0.40 5.21 1.25
N THR A 121 -0.69 4.39 2.26
CA THR A 121 0.25 3.44 2.86
C THR A 121 0.10 2.03 2.28
N ASN A 122 1.03 1.15 2.64
CA ASN A 122 0.90 -0.28 2.35
C ASN A 122 0.04 -1.04 3.39
N TYR A 123 -0.38 -0.36 4.44
CA TYR A 123 -1.24 -0.93 5.47
C TYR A 123 -2.71 -0.92 5.02
N HIS A 124 -3.53 -1.83 5.57
CA HIS A 124 -4.94 -1.95 5.23
C HIS A 124 -5.78 -1.94 6.50
N TYR A 125 -7.00 -1.44 6.37
CA TYR A 125 -8.01 -1.46 7.43
C TYR A 125 -9.26 -2.21 6.99
N ILE A 126 -9.99 -2.75 7.95
CA ILE A 126 -11.29 -3.38 7.76
C ILE A 126 -12.37 -2.30 7.77
N VAL A 127 -13.18 -2.25 6.72
CA VAL A 127 -14.22 -1.25 6.52
C VAL A 127 -15.41 -1.56 7.44
N PRO A 128 -15.75 -0.69 8.41
CA PRO A 128 -16.95 -0.89 9.23
C PRO A 128 -18.22 -0.85 8.39
N GLU A 129 -19.16 -1.72 8.67
CA GLU A 129 -20.50 -1.69 8.08
C GLU A 129 -21.50 -1.16 9.11
N ILE A 130 -22.25 -0.14 8.70
CA ILE A 130 -23.31 0.51 9.47
C ILE A 130 -24.63 0.33 8.73
N ASP A 131 -25.67 -0.06 9.42
CA ASP A 131 -27.04 -0.17 8.89
C ASP A 131 -28.04 0.58 9.79
N ASP A 132 -29.33 0.51 9.42
CA ASP A 132 -30.38 1.24 10.14
C ASP A 132 -30.63 0.69 11.56
N THR A 133 -30.16 -0.52 11.86
CA THR A 133 -30.29 -1.17 13.18
C THR A 133 -29.08 -0.95 14.07
N THR A 134 -28.00 -0.39 13.53
CA THR A 134 -26.76 -0.17 14.27
C THR A 134 -26.96 0.83 15.41
N GLU A 135 -26.63 0.38 16.62
CA GLU A 135 -26.62 1.22 17.83
C GLU A 135 -25.17 1.58 18.20
N LEU A 136 -24.70 2.72 17.71
CA LEU A 136 -23.38 3.25 18.07
C LEU A 136 -23.37 3.68 19.53
N LYS A 137 -22.58 3.01 20.37
CA LYS A 137 -22.40 3.27 21.79
C LYS A 137 -21.08 2.71 22.30
N LEU A 138 -20.51 3.34 23.32
CA LEU A 138 -19.29 2.85 23.96
C LEU A 138 -19.58 1.56 24.75
N VAL A 139 -18.99 0.44 24.32
CA VAL A 139 -19.09 -0.88 24.97
C VAL A 139 -17.72 -1.48 25.29
N GLY A 140 -16.70 -1.22 24.47
CA GLY A 140 -15.34 -1.74 24.67
C GLY A 140 -14.56 -0.97 25.73
N LYS A 141 -13.47 -1.56 26.22
CA LYS A 141 -12.61 -0.99 27.27
C LYS A 141 -11.13 -0.93 26.89
N LYS A 142 -10.76 -1.41 25.70
CA LYS A 142 -9.36 -1.55 25.24
C LYS A 142 -8.51 -0.29 25.49
N PRO A 143 -8.95 0.96 25.15
CA PRO A 143 -8.14 2.15 25.40
C PRO A 143 -7.82 2.37 26.89
N ILE A 144 -8.76 2.04 27.78
CA ILE A 144 -8.59 2.17 29.23
C ILE A 144 -7.69 1.06 29.76
N GLU A 145 -7.86 -0.17 29.28
CA GLU A 145 -7.07 -1.34 29.66
C GLU A 145 -5.59 -1.15 29.29
N GLU A 146 -5.28 -0.76 28.05
CA GLU A 146 -3.91 -0.51 27.63
C GLU A 146 -3.27 0.72 28.29
N PHE A 147 -4.04 1.78 28.58
CA PHE A 147 -3.57 2.91 29.37
C PHE A 147 -3.18 2.46 30.80
N ASN A 148 -4.02 1.66 31.45
CA ASN A 148 -3.74 1.13 32.79
C ASN A 148 -2.55 0.15 32.76
N GLU A 149 -2.40 -0.68 31.75
CA GLU A 149 -1.27 -1.59 31.56
C GLU A 149 0.05 -0.81 31.50
N ALA A 150 0.11 0.26 30.69
CA ALA A 150 1.28 1.15 30.62
C ALA A 150 1.56 1.84 31.97
N LYS A 151 0.51 2.33 32.64
CA LYS A 151 0.61 2.96 33.96
C LYS A 151 1.14 2.00 35.02
N MET A 152 0.68 0.74 35.03
CA MET A 152 1.22 -0.28 35.96
C MET A 152 2.69 -0.58 35.69
N ALA A 153 3.15 -0.45 34.43
CA ALA A 153 4.57 -0.54 34.07
C ALA A 153 5.38 0.74 34.40
N GLY A 154 4.76 1.73 35.04
CA GLY A 154 5.39 3.01 35.39
C GLY A 154 5.64 3.93 34.20
N ILE A 155 4.85 3.79 33.12
CA ILE A 155 4.99 4.57 31.90
C ILE A 155 3.76 5.45 31.73
N GLU A 156 3.95 6.77 31.68
CA GLU A 156 2.89 7.73 31.37
C GLU A 156 2.68 7.74 29.84
N THR A 157 1.42 7.55 29.41
CA THR A 157 1.06 7.50 27.99
C THR A 157 -0.05 8.48 27.67
N ILE A 158 -0.21 8.77 26.37
CA ILE A 158 -1.35 9.48 25.82
C ILE A 158 -2.22 8.47 25.05
N PRO A 159 -3.42 8.14 25.55
CA PRO A 159 -4.34 7.27 24.82
C PRO A 159 -4.68 7.88 23.46
N THR A 160 -4.50 7.09 22.40
CA THR A 160 -4.80 7.50 21.04
C THR A 160 -5.99 6.72 20.50
N VAL A 161 -6.95 7.40 19.93
CA VAL A 161 -8.17 6.81 19.35
C VAL A 161 -8.42 7.36 17.95
N ILE A 162 -8.96 6.54 17.06
CA ILE A 162 -9.47 7.02 15.75
C ILE A 162 -10.66 7.93 16.04
N GLY A 163 -10.66 9.12 15.48
CA GLY A 163 -11.68 10.12 15.69
C GLY A 163 -13.03 9.79 15.03
N PRO A 164 -14.12 10.34 15.57
CA PRO A 164 -15.47 10.04 15.10
C PRO A 164 -15.71 10.45 13.65
N TYR A 165 -15.11 11.54 13.18
CA TYR A 165 -15.25 11.96 11.79
C TYR A 165 -14.58 10.95 10.83
N THR A 166 -13.33 10.57 11.09
CA THR A 166 -12.62 9.56 10.30
C THR A 166 -13.36 8.22 10.33
N PHE A 167 -13.81 7.77 11.50
CA PHE A 167 -14.53 6.51 11.62
C PHE A 167 -15.81 6.48 10.78
N LEU A 168 -16.65 7.52 10.92
CA LEU A 168 -17.90 7.63 10.16
C LEU A 168 -17.67 7.80 8.66
N ARG A 169 -16.63 8.54 8.26
CA ARG A 169 -16.29 8.75 6.85
C ARG A 169 -15.80 7.48 6.16
N LEU A 170 -15.06 6.64 6.87
CA LEU A 170 -14.50 5.40 6.32
C LEU A 170 -15.49 4.23 6.33
N ALA A 171 -16.60 4.34 7.08
CA ALA A 171 -17.61 3.30 7.16
C ALA A 171 -18.43 3.18 5.87
N ARG A 172 -18.95 1.96 5.65
CA ARG A 172 -19.93 1.66 4.60
C ARG A 172 -21.33 1.67 5.19
N TYR A 173 -22.25 2.38 4.55
CA TYR A 173 -23.64 2.49 4.99
C TYR A 173 -24.53 1.59 4.12
N ASN A 174 -25.14 0.56 4.75
CA ASN A 174 -25.98 -0.45 4.10
C ASN A 174 -27.49 -0.20 4.30
N GLY A 175 -27.89 1.00 4.74
CA GLY A 175 -29.27 1.40 5.00
C GLY A 175 -29.59 2.81 4.52
N GLN A 176 -30.69 3.36 5.06
CA GLN A 176 -31.13 4.75 4.79
C GLN A 176 -30.32 5.76 5.60
N LYS A 177 -29.94 5.40 6.83
CA LYS A 177 -29.12 6.26 7.70
C LYS A 177 -27.76 6.55 7.09
N LYS A 178 -27.23 7.76 7.32
CA LYS A 178 -25.92 8.25 6.87
C LYS A 178 -25.09 8.74 8.05
N ALA A 179 -23.85 9.15 7.84
CA ALA A 179 -22.94 9.58 8.88
C ALA A 179 -23.56 10.59 9.87
N LYS A 180 -24.32 11.57 9.36
CA LYS A 180 -24.96 12.60 10.16
C LYS A 180 -25.94 12.06 11.22
N ASP A 181 -26.57 10.93 10.94
CA ASP A 181 -27.57 10.33 11.85
C ASP A 181 -26.92 9.65 13.06
N PHE A 182 -25.60 9.47 13.05
CA PHE A 182 -24.81 8.87 14.13
C PHE A 182 -24.01 9.90 14.93
N VAL A 183 -24.05 11.19 14.57
CA VAL A 183 -23.27 12.27 15.22
C VAL A 183 -23.53 12.33 16.72
N ALA A 184 -24.79 12.41 17.14
CA ALA A 184 -25.14 12.53 18.56
C ALA A 184 -24.66 11.32 19.37
N ALA A 185 -24.81 10.11 18.83
CA ALA A 185 -24.36 8.88 19.46
C ALA A 185 -22.82 8.82 19.56
N ALA A 186 -22.11 9.28 18.53
CA ALA A 186 -20.66 9.35 18.53
C ALA A 186 -20.15 10.35 19.57
N ILE A 187 -20.73 11.55 19.67
CA ILE A 187 -20.37 12.54 20.69
C ILE A 187 -20.50 11.94 22.09
N VAL A 188 -21.64 11.32 22.40
CA VAL A 188 -21.88 10.70 23.72
C VAL A 188 -20.87 9.59 24.00
N ALA A 189 -20.56 8.74 23.00
CA ALA A 189 -19.62 7.63 23.17
C ALA A 189 -18.19 8.13 23.43
N TYR A 190 -17.71 9.12 22.66
CA TYR A 190 -16.37 9.66 22.83
C TYR A 190 -16.22 10.54 24.09
N ALA A 191 -17.24 11.32 24.46
CA ALA A 191 -17.24 12.06 25.72
C ALA A 191 -17.17 11.11 26.91
N LYS A 192 -17.95 10.01 26.91
CA LYS A 192 -17.88 8.95 27.92
C LYS A 192 -16.53 8.27 27.98
N LEU A 193 -15.91 7.99 26.84
CA LEU A 193 -14.56 7.41 26.76
C LEU A 193 -13.53 8.36 27.39
N ALA A 194 -13.61 9.65 27.08
CA ALA A 194 -12.74 10.67 27.65
C ALA A 194 -12.86 10.75 29.14
N ASP A 195 -14.08 10.72 29.69
CA ASP A 195 -14.36 10.71 31.13
C ASP A 195 -13.75 9.47 31.82
N GLN A 196 -13.91 8.29 31.23
CA GLN A 196 -13.32 7.06 31.77
C GLN A 196 -11.78 7.09 31.74
N LEU A 197 -11.16 7.61 30.68
CA LEU A 197 -9.71 7.77 30.59
C LEU A 197 -9.19 8.81 31.58
N ALA A 198 -9.89 9.93 31.74
CA ALA A 198 -9.57 10.93 32.77
C ALA A 198 -9.68 10.36 34.20
N THR A 199 -10.72 9.58 34.46
CA THR A 199 -10.89 8.86 35.74
C THR A 199 -9.74 7.86 35.98
N ALA A 200 -9.25 7.20 34.95
CA ALA A 200 -8.06 6.34 35.01
C ALA A 200 -6.76 7.13 35.24
N GLY A 201 -6.78 8.47 35.04
CA GLY A 201 -5.67 9.38 35.28
C GLY A 201 -4.96 9.88 34.02
N ALA A 202 -5.55 9.72 32.86
CA ALA A 202 -5.02 10.30 31.60
C ALA A 202 -5.06 11.84 31.71
N LYS A 203 -3.93 12.47 31.30
CA LYS A 203 -3.83 13.94 31.26
C LYS A 203 -4.18 14.51 29.90
N TRP A 204 -3.97 13.70 28.86
CA TRP A 204 -4.22 13.98 27.47
C TRP A 204 -4.95 12.81 26.80
N ILE A 205 -5.73 13.13 25.78
CA ILE A 205 -6.27 12.18 24.81
C ILE A 205 -5.88 12.67 23.42
N SER A 206 -5.36 11.79 22.57
CA SER A 206 -5.10 12.08 21.16
C SER A 206 -6.20 11.48 20.29
N ILE A 207 -6.96 12.35 19.63
CA ILE A 207 -8.02 11.95 18.70
C ILE A 207 -7.46 12.08 17.28
N ALA A 208 -7.27 10.95 16.61
CA ALA A 208 -6.67 10.89 15.27
C ALA A 208 -7.73 11.05 14.18
N GLU A 209 -7.64 12.14 13.43
CA GLU A 209 -8.52 12.46 12.31
C GLU A 209 -7.76 12.54 10.96
N PRO A 210 -7.11 11.46 10.53
CA PRO A 210 -6.38 11.48 9.26
C PRO A 210 -7.28 11.70 8.04
N ALA A 211 -8.59 11.42 8.10
CA ALA A 211 -9.49 11.67 6.98
C ALA A 211 -9.68 13.16 6.65
N LEU A 212 -9.24 14.08 7.51
CA LEU A 212 -9.23 15.52 7.23
C LEU A 212 -8.23 15.93 6.14
N VAL A 213 -7.28 15.05 5.77
CA VAL A 213 -6.33 15.33 4.70
C VAL A 213 -6.87 15.00 3.30
N PHE A 214 -8.01 14.33 3.17
CA PHE A 214 -8.69 14.17 1.89
C PHE A 214 -9.31 15.50 1.42
N ASP A 215 -9.79 15.54 0.18
CA ASP A 215 -10.71 16.60 -0.24
C ASP A 215 -11.93 16.57 0.66
N VAL A 216 -12.26 17.69 1.29
CA VAL A 216 -13.39 17.82 2.22
C VAL A 216 -14.47 18.67 1.57
N THR A 217 -15.62 18.06 1.29
CA THR A 217 -16.79 18.77 0.77
C THR A 217 -17.42 19.66 1.83
N ALA A 218 -18.31 20.57 1.43
CA ALA A 218 -19.05 21.43 2.37
C ALA A 218 -19.86 20.60 3.39
N GLU A 219 -20.52 19.53 2.92
CA GLU A 219 -21.27 18.61 3.79
C GLU A 219 -20.38 17.89 4.80
N GLU A 220 -19.20 17.44 4.38
CA GLU A 220 -18.21 16.79 5.25
C GLU A 220 -17.60 17.78 6.25
N ARG A 221 -17.39 19.03 5.84
CA ARG A 221 -16.97 20.12 6.72
C ARG A 221 -18.01 20.42 7.80
N ASP A 222 -19.28 20.46 7.42
CA ASP A 222 -20.39 20.64 8.37
C ASP A 222 -20.52 19.44 9.32
N LEU A 223 -20.30 18.22 8.83
CA LEU A 223 -20.24 17.01 9.65
C LEU A 223 -19.12 17.11 10.71
N PHE A 224 -17.91 17.50 10.30
CA PHE A 224 -16.78 17.69 11.22
C PHE A 224 -17.13 18.73 12.30
N LYS A 225 -17.66 19.87 11.91
CA LYS A 225 -18.06 20.93 12.85
C LYS A 225 -19.16 20.48 13.81
N SER A 226 -20.18 19.79 13.29
CA SER A 226 -21.30 19.28 14.12
C SER A 226 -20.84 18.30 15.20
N ILE A 227 -19.76 17.56 14.93
CA ILE A 227 -19.15 16.67 15.92
C ILE A 227 -18.31 17.45 16.93
N TYR A 228 -17.35 18.23 16.45
CA TYR A 228 -16.26 18.71 17.30
C TYR A 228 -16.60 19.97 18.12
N VAL A 229 -17.53 20.81 17.68
CA VAL A 229 -18.02 21.94 18.48
C VAL A 229 -18.60 21.47 19.79
N GLU A 230 -19.36 20.40 19.78
CA GLU A 230 -19.98 19.85 20.97
C GLU A 230 -19.07 18.90 21.75
N LEU A 231 -18.34 18.02 21.04
CA LEU A 231 -17.49 17.01 21.67
C LEU A 231 -16.37 17.61 22.50
N VAL A 232 -15.61 18.59 21.96
CA VAL A 232 -14.50 19.23 22.67
C VAL A 232 -15.03 19.93 23.94
N LYS A 233 -16.16 20.65 23.81
CA LYS A 233 -16.82 21.27 24.94
C LYS A 233 -17.22 20.27 26.04
N GLN A 234 -17.87 19.17 25.65
CA GLN A 234 -18.26 18.13 26.59
C GLN A 234 -17.05 17.50 27.30
N ILE A 235 -15.97 17.24 26.59
CA ILE A 235 -14.74 16.70 27.18
C ILE A 235 -14.16 17.68 28.23
N HIS A 236 -14.07 18.96 27.91
CA HIS A 236 -13.55 19.96 28.85
C HIS A 236 -14.45 20.16 30.06
N ASP A 237 -15.76 20.20 29.86
CA ASP A 237 -16.72 20.44 30.96
C ASP A 237 -16.78 19.27 31.94
N VAL A 238 -16.74 18.02 31.45
CA VAL A 238 -16.97 16.79 32.22
C VAL A 238 -15.66 16.11 32.59
N ALA A 239 -14.88 15.71 31.56
CA ALA A 239 -13.68 14.89 31.75
C ALA A 239 -12.47 15.70 32.25
N LYS A 240 -12.38 16.99 31.91
CA LYS A 240 -11.27 17.87 32.29
C LYS A 240 -9.89 17.34 31.86
N VAL A 241 -9.83 16.66 30.75
CA VAL A 241 -8.63 16.11 30.12
C VAL A 241 -8.30 16.92 28.87
N LYS A 242 -7.02 17.10 28.59
CA LYS A 242 -6.56 17.82 27.39
C LYS A 242 -6.77 17.00 26.12
N VAL A 243 -7.19 17.69 25.05
CA VAL A 243 -7.50 17.06 23.76
C VAL A 243 -6.52 17.49 22.69
N ASN A 244 -5.80 16.54 22.12
CA ASN A 244 -5.02 16.72 20.89
C ASN A 244 -5.80 16.20 19.68
N LEU A 245 -6.05 17.04 18.68
CA LEU A 245 -6.51 16.61 17.36
C LEU A 245 -5.28 16.26 16.52
N GLN A 246 -5.10 15.00 16.19
CA GLN A 246 -3.94 14.52 15.45
C GLN A 246 -4.28 14.24 13.97
N THR A 247 -3.58 14.90 13.05
CA THR A 247 -3.65 14.63 11.61
C THR A 247 -2.31 14.13 11.06
N TYR A 248 -2.33 13.34 9.99
CA TYR A 248 -1.15 12.79 9.34
C TYR A 248 -1.46 12.33 7.91
N PHE A 249 -0.44 12.07 7.08
CA PHE A 249 -0.46 11.71 5.67
C PHE A 249 -0.78 12.87 4.71
N GLY A 250 -0.78 14.09 5.17
CA GLY A 250 -1.05 15.26 4.35
C GLY A 250 -1.40 16.51 5.16
N ASP A 251 -1.84 17.55 4.47
CA ASP A 251 -2.30 18.79 5.09
C ASP A 251 -3.83 18.89 5.13
N ILE A 252 -4.33 19.74 6.00
CA ILE A 252 -5.77 19.93 6.26
C ILE A 252 -6.30 21.25 5.71
N ARG A 253 -5.83 21.66 4.53
CA ARG A 253 -6.10 22.98 3.91
C ARG A 253 -7.57 23.35 3.84
N ASP A 254 -8.49 22.39 3.68
CA ASP A 254 -9.93 22.65 3.54
C ASP A 254 -10.64 22.95 4.85
N VAL A 255 -10.06 22.51 5.98
CA VAL A 255 -10.68 22.63 7.31
C VAL A 255 -9.78 23.29 8.34
N TYR A 256 -8.60 23.78 7.96
CA TYR A 256 -7.62 24.34 8.89
C TYR A 256 -8.22 25.46 9.75
N GLU A 257 -8.96 26.40 9.10
CA GLU A 257 -9.57 27.53 9.81
C GLU A 257 -10.66 27.07 10.80
N ASP A 258 -11.40 26.02 10.49
CA ASP A 258 -12.37 25.44 11.41
C ASP A 258 -11.66 24.75 12.58
N VAL A 259 -10.58 24.03 12.31
CA VAL A 259 -9.79 23.35 13.36
C VAL A 259 -9.20 24.35 14.37
N ILE A 260 -8.57 25.42 13.88
CA ILE A 260 -7.96 26.43 14.76
C ILE A 260 -8.97 27.31 15.50
N ALA A 261 -10.23 27.32 15.05
CA ALA A 261 -11.33 28.01 15.74
C ALA A 261 -11.94 27.20 16.88
N LEU A 262 -11.62 25.90 16.97
CA LEU A 262 -12.05 25.01 18.05
C LEU A 262 -11.06 25.04 19.23
N ASP A 263 -11.56 24.76 20.42
CA ASP A 263 -10.78 24.85 21.66
C ASP A 263 -9.95 23.58 21.95
N PHE A 264 -9.15 23.13 20.95
CA PHE A 264 -8.21 22.03 21.15
C PHE A 264 -7.00 22.49 21.96
N ASP A 265 -6.59 21.69 22.96
CA ASP A 265 -5.33 21.94 23.70
C ASP A 265 -4.08 21.64 22.87
N GLY A 266 -4.21 20.77 21.87
CA GLY A 266 -3.15 20.42 20.94
C GLY A 266 -3.68 20.13 19.54
N ILE A 267 -2.85 20.46 18.56
CA ILE A 267 -3.12 20.17 17.14
C ILE A 267 -1.86 19.53 16.54
N GLY A 268 -2.02 18.33 15.99
CA GLY A 268 -0.96 17.60 15.30
C GLY A 268 -1.04 17.80 13.80
N LEU A 269 0.05 18.31 13.21
CA LEU A 269 0.17 18.57 11.78
C LEU A 269 1.37 17.81 11.18
N ASP A 270 1.19 17.30 9.98
CA ASP A 270 2.22 16.64 9.19
C ASP A 270 3.01 17.69 8.37
N PHE A 271 4.33 17.76 8.56
CA PHE A 271 5.23 18.63 7.81
C PHE A 271 6.14 17.83 6.85
N VAL A 272 5.85 16.56 6.64
CA VAL A 272 6.58 15.70 5.68
C VAL A 272 5.73 15.51 4.41
N GLU A 273 4.49 15.03 4.56
CA GLU A 273 3.56 14.86 3.45
C GLU A 273 2.54 16.01 3.34
N GLY A 274 2.40 16.80 4.39
CA GLY A 274 1.56 17.99 4.41
C GLY A 274 2.25 19.17 3.74
N LEU A 275 2.28 19.18 2.40
CA LEU A 275 3.03 20.17 1.59
C LEU A 275 2.65 21.62 1.89
N GLN A 276 1.43 21.87 2.37
CA GLN A 276 0.94 23.20 2.72
C GLN A 276 0.90 23.48 4.22
N SER A 277 1.30 22.53 5.08
CA SER A 277 1.17 22.70 6.54
C SER A 277 1.89 23.96 7.07
N LEU A 278 3.07 24.26 6.54
CA LEU A 278 3.78 25.49 6.91
C LEU A 278 3.06 26.76 6.44
N GLU A 279 2.48 26.74 5.24
CA GLU A 279 1.70 27.87 4.72
C GLU A 279 0.39 28.07 5.51
N LEU A 280 -0.20 26.97 5.99
CA LEU A 280 -1.39 27.06 6.84
C LEU A 280 -1.10 27.75 8.18
N LEU A 281 0.07 27.50 8.80
CA LEU A 281 0.47 28.19 10.03
C LEU A 281 0.54 29.72 9.87
N LYS A 282 0.79 30.24 8.66
CA LYS A 282 0.78 31.69 8.39
C LYS A 282 -0.60 32.31 8.55
N LYS A 283 -1.67 31.53 8.47
CA LYS A 283 -3.04 31.97 8.73
C LYS A 283 -3.35 32.14 10.22
N GLY A 284 -2.43 31.72 11.08
CA GLY A 284 -2.54 31.77 12.55
C GLY A 284 -2.55 30.38 13.20
N PHE A 285 -2.25 30.35 14.49
CA PHE A 285 -2.32 29.15 15.33
C PHE A 285 -2.89 29.54 16.71
N PRO A 286 -3.73 28.72 17.37
CA PRO A 286 -4.41 29.09 18.61
C PRO A 286 -3.40 29.41 19.72
N LYS A 287 -3.57 30.56 20.36
CA LYS A 287 -2.66 31.02 21.41
C LYS A 287 -2.77 30.10 22.63
N GLY A 288 -1.64 29.50 23.02
CA GLY A 288 -1.58 28.59 24.17
C GLY A 288 -1.76 27.10 23.81
N ALA A 289 -2.29 26.77 22.64
CA ALA A 289 -2.37 25.40 22.17
C ALA A 289 -0.96 24.85 21.84
N VAL A 290 -0.81 23.53 21.94
CA VAL A 290 0.41 22.80 21.64
C VAL A 290 0.39 22.33 20.18
N LEU A 291 1.43 22.65 19.43
CA LEU A 291 1.62 22.09 18.08
C LEU A 291 2.43 20.79 18.18
N PHE A 292 1.84 19.67 17.83
CA PHE A 292 2.53 18.41 17.60
C PHE A 292 3.04 18.39 16.16
N ALA A 293 4.30 18.82 15.98
CA ALA A 293 4.89 19.02 14.67
C ALA A 293 5.52 17.72 14.15
N GLY A 294 4.86 17.07 13.21
CA GLY A 294 5.33 15.86 12.54
C GLY A 294 6.44 16.13 11.54
N VAL A 295 7.67 16.28 12.00
CA VAL A 295 8.85 16.64 11.16
C VAL A 295 9.75 15.44 10.83
N VAL A 296 9.70 14.35 11.61
CA VAL A 296 10.46 13.13 11.34
C VAL A 296 9.60 12.15 10.53
N ASN A 297 10.09 11.73 9.38
CA ASN A 297 9.33 10.87 8.46
C ASN A 297 9.04 9.49 9.07
N GLY A 298 7.76 9.18 9.31
CA GLY A 298 7.29 7.90 9.85
C GLY A 298 7.06 6.80 8.81
N LYS A 299 7.19 7.10 7.49
CA LYS A 299 6.92 6.16 6.38
C LYS A 299 8.17 5.72 5.62
N ASN A 300 9.30 6.41 5.80
CA ASN A 300 10.54 6.09 5.11
C ASN A 300 11.66 5.76 6.09
N ILE A 301 12.66 5.05 5.62
CA ILE A 301 13.71 4.42 6.44
C ILE A 301 14.99 5.24 6.55
N TRP A 302 15.04 6.40 5.92
CA TRP A 302 16.24 7.22 5.91
C TRP A 302 16.41 8.01 7.20
N ARG A 303 17.67 8.22 7.58
CA ARG A 303 17.99 9.17 8.64
C ARG A 303 17.54 10.57 8.26
N ALA A 304 17.00 11.27 9.24
CA ALA A 304 16.64 12.68 9.10
C ALA A 304 17.90 13.55 8.96
N ASP A 305 17.87 14.51 8.04
CA ASP A 305 18.85 15.59 7.96
C ASP A 305 18.52 16.64 9.03
N TYR A 306 19.31 16.67 10.11
CA TYR A 306 19.05 17.56 11.23
C TYR A 306 19.19 19.04 10.88
N ALA A 307 20.01 19.39 9.89
CA ALA A 307 20.11 20.78 9.45
C ALA A 307 18.80 21.24 8.81
N GLN A 308 18.21 20.41 7.93
CA GLN A 308 16.91 20.69 7.32
C GLN A 308 15.79 20.71 8.36
N LYS A 309 15.78 19.75 9.31
CA LYS A 309 14.73 19.68 10.34
C LYS A 309 14.79 20.87 11.30
N ASN A 310 15.98 21.29 11.71
CA ASN A 310 16.15 22.47 12.54
C ASN A 310 15.76 23.76 11.80
N ALA A 311 16.06 23.87 10.50
CA ALA A 311 15.59 24.99 9.70
C ALA A 311 14.05 25.03 9.61
N LEU A 312 13.42 23.89 9.41
CA LEU A 312 11.95 23.78 9.41
C LEU A 312 11.35 24.14 10.78
N LEU A 313 11.92 23.65 11.86
CA LEU A 313 11.48 24.01 13.23
C LEU A 313 11.61 25.51 13.50
N ALA A 314 12.70 26.13 13.06
CA ALA A 314 12.87 27.57 13.17
C ALA A 314 11.84 28.37 12.35
N GLU A 315 11.42 27.86 11.19
CA GLU A 315 10.32 28.49 10.45
C GLU A 315 8.96 28.31 11.18
N ILE A 316 8.67 27.16 11.74
CA ILE A 316 7.46 26.89 12.53
C ILE A 316 7.40 27.83 13.74
N GLU A 317 8.51 28.06 14.42
CA GLU A 317 8.60 28.91 15.62
C GLU A 317 8.37 30.41 15.34
N LYS A 318 8.30 30.82 14.10
CA LYS A 318 7.83 32.19 13.74
C LYS A 318 6.33 32.36 13.97
N TYR A 319 5.57 31.27 14.01
CA TYR A 319 4.10 31.27 14.10
C TYR A 319 3.56 30.63 15.37
N VAL A 320 4.37 29.80 16.05
CA VAL A 320 4.00 29.11 17.27
C VAL A 320 5.10 29.28 18.32
N ASP A 321 4.74 29.67 19.56
CA ASP A 321 5.71 29.79 20.65
C ASP A 321 6.56 28.52 20.77
N ALA A 322 7.89 28.65 20.76
CA ALA A 322 8.84 27.52 20.80
C ALA A 322 8.58 26.51 21.96
N LYS A 323 8.06 26.99 23.12
CA LYS A 323 7.68 26.15 24.26
C LYS A 323 6.45 25.28 24.00
N ASN A 324 5.63 25.65 23.03
CA ASN A 324 4.42 24.94 22.63
C ASN A 324 4.64 24.07 21.38
N VAL A 325 5.87 23.96 20.86
CA VAL A 325 6.21 23.07 19.74
C VAL A 325 6.75 21.75 20.28
N VAL A 326 6.07 20.66 19.95
CA VAL A 326 6.47 19.27 20.23
C VAL A 326 7.04 18.67 18.95
N VAL A 327 8.25 18.13 19.00
CA VAL A 327 8.91 17.49 17.85
C VAL A 327 8.39 16.06 17.74
N GLY A 328 7.75 15.75 16.61
CA GLY A 328 7.06 14.46 16.45
C GLY A 328 7.37 13.73 15.15
N THR A 329 6.93 12.47 15.08
CA THR A 329 6.86 11.72 13.83
C THR A 329 5.69 12.22 12.97
N SER A 330 5.86 12.21 11.64
CA SER A 330 4.83 12.67 10.70
C SER A 330 3.60 11.76 10.67
N CYS A 331 3.78 10.48 10.97
CA CYS A 331 2.74 9.47 11.15
C CYS A 331 3.24 8.35 12.07
N SER A 332 2.45 7.30 12.25
CA SER A 332 2.84 6.13 13.04
C SER A 332 4.10 5.45 12.45
N LEU A 333 5.02 5.06 13.30
CA LEU A 333 6.19 4.24 12.96
C LEU A 333 5.82 2.79 12.59
N LEU A 334 4.54 2.43 12.61
CA LEU A 334 4.01 1.18 12.07
C LEU A 334 4.46 0.93 10.62
N HIS A 335 4.72 2.00 9.87
CA HIS A 335 5.05 1.95 8.44
C HIS A 335 6.54 1.77 8.15
N VAL A 336 7.38 1.69 9.17
CA VAL A 336 8.82 1.40 9.05
C VAL A 336 9.20 0.16 9.85
N PRO A 337 10.33 -0.51 9.53
CA PRO A 337 10.78 -1.67 10.30
C PRO A 337 11.16 -1.33 11.74
N TYR A 338 11.34 -2.34 12.59
CA TYR A 338 11.59 -2.16 14.01
C TYR A 338 12.93 -1.49 14.33
N THR A 339 14.05 -2.11 13.91
CA THR A 339 15.40 -1.63 14.25
C THR A 339 16.44 -2.05 13.23
N VAL A 340 17.36 -1.17 12.93
CA VAL A 340 18.53 -1.42 12.06
C VAL A 340 19.46 -2.48 12.67
N ALA A 341 19.50 -2.62 13.98
CA ALA A 341 20.32 -3.61 14.68
C ALA A 341 20.00 -5.09 14.30
N ALA A 342 18.82 -5.33 13.71
CA ALA A 342 18.44 -6.64 13.22
C ALA A 342 19.06 -7.01 11.85
N GLU A 343 19.68 -6.05 11.16
CA GLU A 343 20.28 -6.22 9.83
C GLU A 343 21.76 -6.62 9.95
N GLN A 344 22.07 -7.89 9.65
CA GLN A 344 23.43 -8.43 9.80
C GLN A 344 24.19 -8.58 8.49
N LYS A 345 23.51 -8.52 7.33
CA LYS A 345 24.13 -8.75 6.01
C LYS A 345 24.54 -7.48 5.30
N LEU A 346 24.03 -6.33 5.73
CA LEU A 346 24.40 -5.04 5.16
C LEU A 346 25.63 -4.46 5.88
N SER A 347 26.47 -3.79 5.11
CA SER A 347 27.66 -3.14 5.68
C SER A 347 27.25 -1.98 6.61
N ALA A 348 28.12 -1.67 7.59
CA ALA A 348 27.92 -0.54 8.48
C ALA A 348 27.83 0.80 7.71
N ASP A 349 28.49 0.89 6.55
CA ASP A 349 28.44 2.06 5.68
C ASP A 349 27.05 2.29 5.06
N ILE A 350 26.26 1.25 4.84
CA ILE A 350 24.88 1.35 4.42
C ILE A 350 23.99 1.63 5.62
N LEU A 351 24.11 0.83 6.68
CA LEU A 351 23.24 0.88 7.84
C LEU A 351 23.26 2.21 8.58
N LYS A 352 24.38 2.94 8.57
CA LYS A 352 24.48 4.28 9.18
C LYS A 352 23.52 5.31 8.58
N HIS A 353 23.03 5.09 7.35
CA HIS A 353 22.08 5.97 6.68
C HIS A 353 20.62 5.60 6.94
N PHE A 354 20.35 4.45 7.57
CA PHE A 354 19.00 4.01 7.90
C PHE A 354 18.59 4.42 9.32
N ALA A 355 17.31 4.74 9.45
CA ALA A 355 16.64 4.96 10.73
C ALA A 355 15.29 4.24 10.68
N PHE A 356 15.21 3.09 11.33
CA PHE A 356 13.96 2.36 11.56
C PHE A 356 13.28 2.92 12.81
N ALA A 357 12.24 2.25 13.33
CA ALA A 357 11.45 2.82 14.41
C ALA A 357 12.29 3.19 15.65
N GLU A 358 13.15 2.31 16.13
CA GLU A 358 14.00 2.60 17.32
C GLU A 358 15.00 3.74 17.06
N GLU A 359 15.60 3.78 15.87
CA GLU A 359 16.55 4.84 15.51
C GLU A 359 15.83 6.19 15.35
N LYS A 360 14.57 6.21 14.90
CA LYS A 360 13.77 7.44 14.82
C LYS A 360 13.40 8.00 16.20
N LEU A 361 13.25 7.15 17.22
CA LEU A 361 13.13 7.62 18.61
C LEU A 361 14.38 8.41 19.04
N THR A 362 15.58 7.91 18.68
CA THR A 362 16.83 8.60 18.95
C THR A 362 16.90 9.94 18.21
N GLU A 363 16.49 9.98 16.94
CA GLU A 363 16.43 11.23 16.15
C GLU A 363 15.53 12.30 16.78
N LEU A 364 14.36 11.90 17.28
CA LEU A 364 13.45 12.82 17.99
C LEU A 364 14.12 13.41 19.22
N ALA A 365 14.77 12.58 20.05
CA ALA A 365 15.45 13.03 21.25
C ALA A 365 16.64 13.95 20.94
N GLU A 366 17.44 13.64 19.90
CA GLU A 366 18.59 14.43 19.49
C GLU A 366 18.18 15.80 18.93
N LEU A 367 17.11 15.85 18.12
CA LEU A 367 16.54 17.10 17.59
C LEU A 367 15.96 17.96 18.71
N ALA A 368 15.18 17.37 19.64
CA ALA A 368 14.53 18.09 20.73
C ALA A 368 15.52 18.70 21.72
N ASN A 369 16.65 18.03 21.96
CA ASN A 369 17.68 18.47 22.89
C ASN A 369 18.76 19.36 22.24
N ALA A 370 18.69 19.59 20.94
CA ALA A 370 19.73 20.30 20.16
C ALA A 370 21.16 19.82 20.48
N ASN A 371 21.34 18.50 20.59
CA ASN A 371 22.59 17.86 20.98
C ASN A 371 23.72 18.20 19.97
N ALA A 372 24.67 19.04 20.36
CA ALA A 372 25.71 19.54 19.47
C ALA A 372 26.58 18.41 18.87
N ALA A 373 26.90 17.37 19.64
CA ALA A 373 27.67 16.23 19.15
C ALA A 373 26.87 15.40 18.12
N ALA A 374 25.57 15.18 18.35
CA ALA A 374 24.69 14.50 17.41
C ALA A 374 24.49 15.32 16.12
N LEU A 375 24.35 16.64 16.24
CA LEU A 375 24.24 17.54 15.08
C LEU A 375 25.50 17.49 14.21
N GLU A 376 26.70 17.53 14.80
CA GLU A 376 27.95 17.46 14.03
C GLU A 376 28.15 16.08 13.39
N LYS A 377 27.81 15.01 14.09
CA LYS A 377 27.82 13.64 13.54
C LYS A 377 26.90 13.51 12.36
N ASN A 378 25.67 14.03 12.48
CA ASN A 378 24.67 14.02 11.41
C ASN A 378 25.12 14.84 10.22
N LYS A 379 25.65 16.06 10.44
CA LYS A 379 26.22 16.91 9.39
C LYS A 379 27.34 16.19 8.63
N THR A 380 28.27 15.54 9.35
CA THR A 380 29.34 14.74 8.75
C THR A 380 28.78 13.59 7.90
N LEU A 381 27.73 12.91 8.38
CA LEU A 381 27.06 11.85 7.63
C LEU A 381 26.49 12.38 6.31
N PHE A 382 25.80 13.53 6.32
CA PHE A 382 25.21 14.12 5.12
C PHE A 382 26.21 14.80 4.19
N ALA A 383 27.38 15.22 4.71
CA ALA A 383 28.49 15.71 3.89
C ALA A 383 29.24 14.57 3.18
N THR A 384 29.09 13.32 3.62
CA THR A 384 29.72 12.15 3.00
C THR A 384 28.82 11.62 1.89
N ALA A 385 29.36 11.44 0.69
CA ALA A 385 28.62 10.86 -0.44
C ALA A 385 28.04 9.49 -0.03
N ARG A 386 26.71 9.42 0.10
CA ARG A 386 25.99 8.20 0.43
C ARG A 386 26.02 7.21 -0.71
N ILE A 387 25.92 7.72 -1.92
CA ILE A 387 25.62 6.98 -3.12
C ILE A 387 26.80 7.08 -4.07
N LYS A 388 27.13 5.93 -4.65
CA LYS A 388 28.00 5.92 -5.83
C LYS A 388 27.18 6.42 -7.01
N GLU A 389 27.47 7.64 -7.47
CA GLU A 389 26.83 8.23 -8.64
C GLU A 389 27.10 7.39 -9.88
N ASN A 390 26.08 7.16 -10.70
CA ASN A 390 26.21 6.59 -12.03
C ASN A 390 26.11 7.71 -13.08
N LYS A 391 27.27 8.25 -13.50
CA LYS A 391 27.31 9.35 -14.46
C LYS A 391 26.68 9.00 -15.81
N ALA A 392 26.71 7.72 -16.22
CA ALA A 392 26.07 7.28 -17.47
C ALA A 392 24.55 7.44 -17.39
N VAL A 393 23.94 6.98 -16.28
CA VAL A 393 22.50 7.15 -16.04
C VAL A 393 22.12 8.62 -15.95
N GLN A 394 22.90 9.44 -15.23
CA GLN A 394 22.64 10.88 -15.13
C GLN A 394 22.70 11.58 -16.48
N SER A 395 23.68 11.20 -17.31
CA SER A 395 23.82 11.75 -18.68
C SER A 395 22.65 11.31 -19.58
N GLU A 396 22.22 10.07 -19.46
CA GLU A 396 21.07 9.54 -20.22
C GLU A 396 19.77 10.24 -19.80
N LEU A 397 19.54 10.43 -18.51
CA LEU A 397 18.38 11.21 -18.01
C LEU A 397 18.38 12.64 -18.54
N ALA A 398 19.54 13.28 -18.53
CA ALA A 398 19.69 14.66 -19.03
C ALA A 398 19.47 14.78 -20.54
N ALA A 399 19.70 13.70 -21.29
CA ALA A 399 19.50 13.65 -22.72
C ALA A 399 18.05 13.32 -23.15
N LEU A 400 17.15 12.98 -22.20
CA LEU A 400 15.76 12.67 -22.52
C LEU A 400 15.04 13.88 -23.13
N THR A 401 14.31 13.62 -24.19
CA THR A 401 13.49 14.59 -24.94
C THR A 401 12.03 14.12 -24.97
N ALA A 402 11.12 14.95 -25.42
CA ALA A 402 9.71 14.56 -25.59
C ALA A 402 9.53 13.31 -26.47
N ALA A 403 10.40 13.11 -27.45
CA ALA A 403 10.37 11.94 -28.35
C ALA A 403 10.68 10.61 -27.63
N ASP A 404 11.34 10.64 -26.45
CA ASP A 404 11.63 9.44 -25.68
C ASP A 404 10.38 8.91 -24.93
N PHE A 405 9.34 9.71 -24.86
CA PHE A 405 8.07 9.39 -24.21
C PHE A 405 6.91 9.21 -25.23
N GLU A 406 7.19 9.27 -26.51
CA GLU A 406 6.19 9.17 -27.57
C GLU A 406 6.47 7.96 -28.46
N ARG A 407 5.48 7.08 -28.57
CA ARG A 407 5.56 5.92 -29.46
C ARG A 407 4.95 6.23 -30.83
N LYS A 408 5.64 5.89 -31.90
CA LYS A 408 5.19 6.10 -33.28
C LYS A 408 5.18 4.78 -34.04
N PRO A 409 4.26 4.60 -34.99
CA PRO A 409 3.12 5.48 -35.31
C PRO A 409 2.04 5.45 -34.22
N SER A 410 0.89 6.09 -34.49
CA SER A 410 -0.24 6.11 -33.53
C SER A 410 -0.74 4.70 -33.20
N ARG A 411 -1.42 4.55 -32.04
CA ARG A 411 -1.98 3.27 -31.59
C ARG A 411 -2.88 2.61 -32.64
N LEU A 412 -3.70 3.37 -33.32
CA LEU A 412 -4.59 2.82 -34.36
C LEU A 412 -3.81 2.28 -35.56
N GLU A 413 -2.75 2.96 -35.98
CA GLU A 413 -1.87 2.49 -37.06
C GLU A 413 -1.08 1.25 -36.61
N ARG A 414 -0.55 1.23 -35.37
CA ARG A 414 0.12 0.04 -34.81
C ARG A 414 -0.80 -1.17 -34.76
N ARG A 415 -2.08 -0.97 -34.43
CA ARG A 415 -3.08 -2.06 -34.40
C ARG A 415 -3.21 -2.74 -35.77
N VAL A 416 -3.17 -2.00 -36.84
CA VAL A 416 -3.22 -2.59 -38.21
C VAL A 416 -1.98 -3.46 -38.43
N VAL A 417 -0.80 -2.96 -38.13
CA VAL A 417 0.47 -3.71 -38.29
C VAL A 417 0.45 -4.97 -37.41
N GLN A 418 0.07 -4.87 -36.16
CA GLN A 418 0.01 -5.98 -35.18
C GLN A 418 -1.02 -7.04 -35.58
N LYS A 419 -2.16 -6.63 -36.18
CA LYS A 419 -3.16 -7.57 -36.69
C LYS A 419 -2.58 -8.44 -37.82
N GLU A 420 -1.82 -7.85 -38.75
CA GLU A 420 -1.14 -8.59 -39.83
C GLU A 420 0.02 -9.46 -39.30
N GLU A 421 0.73 -8.99 -38.29
CA GLU A 421 1.84 -9.72 -37.67
C GLU A 421 1.38 -10.98 -36.95
N PHE A 422 0.39 -10.85 -36.06
CA PHE A 422 -0.01 -11.95 -35.17
C PHE A 422 -1.13 -12.82 -35.73
N LYS A 423 -1.99 -12.27 -36.59
CA LYS A 423 -3.16 -12.97 -37.16
C LYS A 423 -4.01 -13.69 -36.11
N LEU A 424 -4.12 -13.07 -34.94
CA LEU A 424 -4.93 -13.62 -33.85
C LEU A 424 -6.41 -13.63 -34.20
N PRO A 425 -7.17 -14.62 -33.72
CA PRO A 425 -8.61 -14.65 -33.91
C PRO A 425 -9.31 -13.52 -33.16
N SER A 426 -10.60 -13.30 -33.42
CA SER A 426 -11.45 -12.49 -32.52
C SER A 426 -11.42 -13.06 -31.11
N PHE A 427 -11.54 -12.20 -30.09
CA PHE A 427 -11.45 -12.64 -28.70
C PHE A 427 -10.17 -13.45 -28.41
N PRO A 428 -8.98 -12.87 -28.63
CA PRO A 428 -7.74 -13.59 -28.36
C PRO A 428 -7.68 -14.00 -26.89
N THR A 429 -7.26 -15.23 -26.63
CA THR A 429 -7.15 -15.79 -25.28
C THR A 429 -5.72 -15.76 -24.77
N THR A 430 -5.55 -15.33 -23.53
CA THR A 430 -4.23 -15.29 -22.85
C THR A 430 -4.41 -15.41 -21.32
N THR A 431 -3.30 -15.50 -20.60
CA THR A 431 -3.25 -15.33 -19.13
C THR A 431 -2.46 -14.07 -18.75
N ILE A 432 -2.46 -13.72 -17.47
CA ILE A 432 -1.76 -12.51 -17.01
C ILE A 432 -0.26 -12.74 -16.91
N GLY A 433 0.20 -13.95 -16.55
CA GLY A 433 1.65 -14.26 -16.50
C GLY A 433 2.00 -15.44 -15.64
N SER A 434 1.75 -15.36 -14.33
CA SER A 434 2.12 -16.43 -13.41
C SER A 434 1.18 -17.63 -13.48
N PHE A 435 1.77 -18.83 -13.38
CA PHE A 435 1.08 -20.11 -13.18
C PHE A 435 1.27 -20.60 -11.74
N PRO A 436 0.56 -21.68 -11.30
CA PRO A 436 0.61 -22.16 -9.93
C PRO A 436 2.03 -22.40 -9.42
N GLN A 437 2.34 -21.79 -8.27
CA GLN A 437 3.62 -21.95 -7.58
C GLN A 437 3.55 -23.15 -6.63
N THR A 438 3.82 -24.35 -7.17
CA THR A 438 3.78 -25.61 -6.41
C THR A 438 4.81 -25.66 -5.27
N ALA A 439 4.69 -26.64 -4.38
CA ALA A 439 5.65 -26.86 -3.29
C ALA A 439 7.08 -27.10 -3.83
N GLU A 440 7.21 -27.87 -4.93
CA GLU A 440 8.51 -28.14 -5.55
C GLU A 440 9.16 -26.91 -6.18
N VAL A 441 8.38 -26.02 -6.82
CA VAL A 441 8.87 -24.75 -7.37
C VAL A 441 9.41 -23.86 -6.25
N ARG A 442 8.67 -23.76 -5.14
CA ARG A 442 9.12 -23.00 -3.96
C ARG A 442 10.37 -23.62 -3.32
N ALA A 443 10.42 -24.94 -3.21
CA ALA A 443 11.57 -25.68 -2.67
C ALA A 443 12.83 -25.47 -3.52
N ASN A 444 12.72 -25.59 -4.85
CA ASN A 444 13.83 -25.37 -5.79
C ASN A 444 14.42 -23.95 -5.65
N ARG A 445 13.58 -22.93 -5.58
CA ARG A 445 14.00 -21.54 -5.37
C ARG A 445 14.67 -21.34 -4.00
N ALA A 446 14.14 -21.97 -2.96
CA ALA A 446 14.71 -21.91 -1.61
C ALA A 446 16.07 -22.59 -1.54
N ALA A 447 16.22 -23.78 -2.15
CA ALA A 447 17.45 -24.53 -2.22
C ALA A 447 18.55 -23.76 -2.97
N PHE A 448 18.21 -23.16 -4.09
CA PHE A 448 19.15 -22.30 -4.85
C PHE A 448 19.61 -21.10 -4.01
N ARG A 449 18.68 -20.39 -3.36
CA ARG A 449 19.01 -19.23 -2.50
C ARG A 449 19.91 -19.60 -1.33
N LYS A 450 19.82 -20.83 -0.82
CA LYS A 450 20.67 -21.36 0.26
C LYS A 450 22.00 -21.92 -0.25
N GLY A 451 22.20 -22.03 -1.57
CA GLY A 451 23.37 -22.66 -2.15
C GLY A 451 23.37 -24.19 -2.07
N GLU A 452 22.21 -24.82 -1.82
CA GLU A 452 22.05 -26.27 -1.73
C GLU A 452 22.04 -26.95 -3.12
N ILE A 453 21.74 -26.19 -4.18
CA ILE A 453 21.79 -26.61 -5.58
C ILE A 453 22.59 -25.62 -6.41
N SER A 454 23.19 -26.11 -7.52
CA SER A 454 23.94 -25.28 -8.46
C SER A 454 23.01 -24.41 -9.30
N HIS A 455 23.57 -23.36 -9.90
CA HIS A 455 22.83 -22.50 -10.85
C HIS A 455 22.32 -23.31 -12.06
N GLU A 456 23.10 -24.24 -12.57
CA GLU A 456 22.70 -25.09 -13.68
C GLU A 456 21.51 -26.00 -13.31
N GLN A 457 21.50 -26.58 -12.11
CA GLN A 457 20.37 -27.38 -11.61
C GLN A 457 19.11 -26.54 -11.47
N TYR A 458 19.25 -25.29 -10.96
CA TYR A 458 18.15 -24.34 -10.84
C TYR A 458 17.56 -23.97 -12.21
N ILE A 459 18.39 -23.66 -13.20
CA ILE A 459 17.96 -23.34 -14.56
C ILE A 459 17.24 -24.53 -15.19
N LYS A 460 17.84 -25.73 -15.19
CA LYS A 460 17.24 -26.93 -15.77
C LYS A 460 15.87 -27.26 -15.19
N PHE A 461 15.70 -27.09 -13.87
CA PHE A 461 14.40 -27.29 -13.23
C PHE A 461 13.37 -26.28 -13.75
N ASN A 462 13.69 -24.99 -13.78
CA ASN A 462 12.78 -23.97 -14.27
C ASN A 462 12.46 -24.14 -15.76
N GLN A 463 13.43 -24.47 -16.59
CA GLN A 463 13.22 -24.76 -18.02
C GLN A 463 12.25 -25.95 -18.20
N LYS A 464 12.38 -27.00 -17.40
CA LYS A 464 11.45 -28.12 -17.42
C LYS A 464 10.02 -27.65 -17.09
N LYS A 465 9.86 -26.83 -16.02
CA LYS A 465 8.54 -26.28 -15.62
C LYS A 465 7.96 -25.36 -16.69
N ILE A 466 8.78 -24.54 -17.32
CA ILE A 466 8.35 -23.69 -18.44
C ILE A 466 7.85 -24.52 -19.60
N ALA A 467 8.61 -25.57 -20.01
CA ALA A 467 8.22 -26.44 -21.13
C ALA A 467 6.90 -27.18 -20.82
N GLU A 468 6.73 -27.70 -19.59
CA GLU A 468 5.48 -28.34 -19.14
C GLU A 468 4.32 -27.33 -19.21
N CYS A 469 4.52 -26.10 -18.77
CA CYS A 469 3.54 -25.03 -18.77
C CYS A 469 3.15 -24.60 -20.19
N ILE A 470 4.11 -24.47 -21.11
CA ILE A 470 3.86 -24.15 -22.53
C ILE A 470 3.00 -25.24 -23.16
N LYS A 471 3.38 -26.50 -23.00
CA LYS A 471 2.62 -27.65 -23.52
C LYS A 471 1.18 -27.67 -22.99
N LEU A 472 1.00 -27.43 -21.69
CA LEU A 472 -0.34 -27.32 -21.08
C LEU A 472 -1.18 -26.22 -21.73
N GLN A 473 -0.61 -25.04 -21.97
CA GLN A 473 -1.30 -23.90 -22.58
C GLN A 473 -1.66 -24.20 -24.04
N GLU A 474 -0.82 -24.92 -24.79
CA GLU A 474 -1.12 -25.38 -26.15
C GLU A 474 -2.27 -26.41 -26.16
N GLU A 475 -2.24 -27.39 -25.24
CA GLU A 475 -3.31 -28.41 -25.09
C GLU A 475 -4.65 -27.78 -24.69
N ILE A 476 -4.63 -26.70 -23.87
CA ILE A 476 -5.82 -25.91 -23.54
C ILE A 476 -6.30 -25.12 -24.75
N GLY A 477 -5.39 -24.68 -25.62
CA GLY A 477 -5.69 -23.93 -26.84
C GLY A 477 -5.65 -22.43 -26.68
N LEU A 478 -4.86 -21.88 -25.74
CA LEU A 478 -4.62 -20.44 -25.60
C LEU A 478 -3.96 -19.89 -26.89
N ASP A 479 -4.31 -18.67 -27.27
CA ASP A 479 -3.79 -18.01 -28.46
C ASP A 479 -2.43 -17.33 -28.21
N VAL A 480 -2.25 -16.69 -27.06
CA VAL A 480 -1.00 -16.07 -26.61
C VAL A 480 -0.57 -16.72 -25.29
N ILE A 481 0.67 -17.17 -25.27
CA ILE A 481 1.22 -18.03 -24.22
C ILE A 481 2.17 -17.25 -23.30
N VAL A 482 2.31 -17.68 -22.04
CA VAL A 482 3.25 -17.12 -21.07
C VAL A 482 4.19 -18.22 -20.55
N HIS A 483 5.39 -17.84 -20.07
CA HIS A 483 6.34 -18.80 -19.51
C HIS A 483 5.99 -19.32 -18.11
N GLY A 484 5.04 -18.68 -17.38
CA GLY A 484 4.52 -19.12 -16.09
C GLY A 484 5.24 -18.57 -14.84
N GLU A 485 6.31 -17.83 -14.98
CA GLU A 485 7.03 -17.10 -13.91
C GLU A 485 7.59 -17.98 -12.76
N PHE A 486 8.05 -19.19 -13.05
CA PHE A 486 8.52 -20.12 -12.02
C PHE A 486 9.77 -19.66 -11.28
N GLU A 487 10.59 -18.80 -11.89
CA GLU A 487 11.79 -18.20 -11.31
C GLU A 487 11.48 -17.10 -10.28
N ARG A 488 10.26 -16.53 -10.26
CA ARG A 488 9.92 -15.34 -9.49
C ARG A 488 9.26 -15.65 -8.16
N ASN A 489 9.74 -14.99 -7.10
CA ASN A 489 9.09 -15.01 -5.79
C ASN A 489 8.07 -13.87 -5.64
N ASP A 490 8.45 -12.67 -6.05
CA ASP A 490 7.67 -11.44 -5.96
C ASP A 490 8.00 -10.54 -7.16
N MET A 491 7.03 -9.79 -7.66
CA MET A 491 7.19 -9.00 -8.88
C MET A 491 8.10 -7.78 -8.71
N VAL A 492 8.34 -7.30 -7.50
CA VAL A 492 9.24 -6.16 -7.23
C VAL A 492 10.59 -6.63 -6.72
N GLU A 493 10.62 -7.57 -5.77
CA GLU A 493 11.87 -8.15 -5.26
C GLU A 493 12.69 -8.80 -6.37
N TYR A 494 12.03 -9.52 -7.29
CA TYR A 494 12.71 -10.17 -8.42
C TYR A 494 13.44 -9.15 -9.32
N PHE A 495 12.72 -8.12 -9.78
CA PHE A 495 13.32 -7.11 -10.67
C PHE A 495 14.35 -6.26 -9.93
N GLY A 496 14.05 -5.77 -8.74
CA GLY A 496 14.99 -4.99 -7.94
C GLY A 496 16.28 -5.75 -7.64
N SER A 497 16.23 -7.09 -7.51
CA SER A 497 17.43 -7.91 -7.29
C SER A 497 18.32 -8.09 -8.52
N LYS A 498 17.83 -7.71 -9.71
CA LYS A 498 18.51 -7.86 -11.00
C LYS A 498 18.96 -6.54 -11.62
N ILE A 499 18.60 -5.42 -11.01
CA ILE A 499 19.02 -4.08 -11.42
C ILE A 499 19.89 -3.43 -10.34
N ASP A 500 20.90 -2.70 -10.77
CA ASP A 500 21.78 -1.98 -9.86
C ASP A 500 21.04 -0.83 -9.19
N GLY A 501 21.54 -0.38 -8.04
CA GLY A 501 20.96 0.72 -7.30
C GLY A 501 19.93 0.31 -6.23
N PHE A 502 19.64 -0.97 -6.08
CA PHE A 502 18.79 -1.50 -5.02
C PHE A 502 19.58 -2.19 -3.91
N VAL A 503 19.06 -2.11 -2.70
CA VAL A 503 19.57 -2.84 -1.53
C VAL A 503 18.42 -3.62 -0.89
N PHE A 504 18.74 -4.85 -0.45
CA PHE A 504 17.79 -5.77 0.17
C PHE A 504 18.15 -6.01 1.63
N THR A 505 17.19 -5.76 2.51
CA THR A 505 17.31 -6.02 3.93
C THR A 505 17.02 -7.48 4.27
N GLN A 506 17.41 -7.90 5.45
CA GLN A 506 17.14 -9.24 5.94
C GLN A 506 15.87 -9.31 6.78
N ASN A 507 15.67 -8.33 7.67
CA ASN A 507 14.63 -8.33 8.69
C ASN A 507 13.76 -7.05 8.70
N ALA A 508 13.86 -6.20 7.69
CA ALA A 508 13.09 -4.96 7.60
C ALA A 508 11.62 -5.23 7.22
N TRP A 509 10.94 -6.01 8.04
CA TRP A 509 9.53 -6.36 7.85
C TRP A 509 8.62 -5.22 8.29
N VAL A 510 7.62 -4.93 7.44
CA VAL A 510 6.54 -3.98 7.72
C VAL A 510 5.20 -4.71 7.61
N GLN A 511 4.28 -4.42 8.51
CA GLN A 511 2.95 -5.01 8.50
C GLN A 511 2.12 -4.43 7.36
N SER A 512 1.43 -5.30 6.61
CA SER A 512 0.49 -4.93 5.55
C SER A 512 -0.97 -5.03 6.03
N TYR A 513 -1.35 -6.16 6.59
CA TYR A 513 -2.63 -6.37 7.29
C TYR A 513 -2.57 -7.68 8.06
N GLY A 514 -3.24 -7.74 9.21
CA GLY A 514 -3.30 -8.95 10.02
C GLY A 514 -1.92 -9.59 10.21
N THR A 515 -1.75 -10.83 9.78
CA THR A 515 -0.47 -11.55 9.84
C THR A 515 0.44 -11.34 8.62
N ARG A 516 -0.05 -10.65 7.57
CA ARG A 516 0.75 -10.39 6.38
C ARG A 516 1.76 -9.28 6.61
N CYS A 517 3.02 -9.60 6.36
CA CYS A 517 4.12 -8.65 6.34
C CYS A 517 4.78 -8.62 4.97
N VAL A 518 5.35 -7.47 4.63
CA VAL A 518 6.15 -7.25 3.43
C VAL A 518 7.53 -6.74 3.82
N LYS A 519 8.49 -6.91 2.95
CA LYS A 519 9.86 -6.43 3.12
C LYS A 519 10.26 -5.67 1.86
N PRO A 520 9.91 -4.37 1.77
CA PRO A 520 10.17 -3.58 0.59
C PRO A 520 11.66 -3.50 0.27
N PRO A 521 12.06 -3.58 -1.01
CA PRO A 521 13.40 -3.21 -1.43
C PRO A 521 13.69 -1.74 -1.11
N VAL A 522 14.97 -1.38 -1.06
CA VAL A 522 15.42 -0.01 -0.82
C VAL A 522 16.08 0.53 -2.10
N VAL A 523 15.58 1.62 -2.63
CA VAL A 523 16.25 2.36 -3.70
C VAL A 523 17.43 3.09 -3.07
N TRP A 524 18.65 2.55 -3.25
CA TRP A 524 19.84 3.04 -2.58
C TRP A 524 20.62 4.03 -3.41
N GLY A 525 20.77 3.78 -4.71
CA GLY A 525 21.59 4.53 -5.63
C GLY A 525 20.91 4.87 -6.95
N ASP A 526 21.68 5.38 -7.91
CA ASP A 526 21.23 5.52 -9.28
C ASP A 526 20.97 4.14 -9.87
N VAL A 527 19.79 3.99 -10.50
CA VAL A 527 19.30 2.69 -10.97
C VAL A 527 19.75 2.46 -12.41
N SER A 528 20.33 1.29 -12.68
CA SER A 528 20.72 0.87 -14.02
C SER A 528 20.59 -0.64 -14.20
N ARG A 529 20.47 -1.09 -15.45
CA ARG A 529 20.46 -2.49 -15.82
C ARG A 529 21.84 -2.89 -16.33
N SER A 530 22.50 -3.81 -15.65
CA SER A 530 23.84 -4.30 -16.01
C SER A 530 23.82 -5.60 -16.82
N ALA A 531 22.70 -6.34 -16.80
CA ALA A 531 22.53 -7.61 -17.50
C ALA A 531 21.05 -7.87 -17.83
N PRO A 532 20.75 -8.74 -18.82
CA PRO A 532 19.40 -9.23 -19.08
C PRO A 532 18.74 -9.83 -17.84
N ILE A 533 17.43 -9.59 -17.66
CA ILE A 533 16.67 -9.98 -16.47
C ILE A 533 15.79 -11.21 -16.75
N THR A 534 15.01 -11.15 -17.85
CA THR A 534 13.97 -12.12 -18.21
C THR A 534 14.16 -12.72 -19.59
N VAL A 535 15.10 -12.19 -20.38
CA VAL A 535 15.33 -12.56 -21.77
C VAL A 535 15.58 -14.07 -21.91
N GLU A 536 16.43 -14.66 -21.06
CA GLU A 536 16.73 -16.09 -21.07
C GLU A 536 15.47 -16.97 -20.96
N TRP A 537 14.59 -16.63 -20.02
CA TRP A 537 13.36 -17.38 -19.76
C TRP A 537 12.35 -17.23 -20.89
N SER A 538 12.17 -16.00 -21.40
CA SER A 538 11.24 -15.70 -22.50
C SER A 538 11.68 -16.33 -23.79
N VAL A 539 12.98 -16.27 -24.14
CA VAL A 539 13.54 -16.89 -25.34
C VAL A 539 13.45 -18.42 -25.25
N PHE A 540 13.76 -19.01 -24.09
CA PHE A 540 13.59 -20.45 -23.91
C PHE A 540 12.12 -20.86 -24.11
N ALA A 541 11.17 -20.11 -23.54
CA ALA A 541 9.75 -20.38 -23.69
C ALA A 541 9.31 -20.25 -25.17
N GLN A 542 9.76 -19.21 -25.88
CA GLN A 542 9.46 -19.04 -27.31
C GLN A 542 10.04 -20.17 -28.15
N GLY A 543 11.18 -20.74 -27.76
CA GLY A 543 11.77 -21.92 -28.41
C GLY A 543 10.97 -23.24 -28.21
N CYS A 544 10.00 -23.25 -27.32
CA CYS A 544 9.14 -24.41 -27.05
C CYS A 544 7.83 -24.41 -27.87
N THR A 545 7.51 -23.33 -28.61
CA THR A 545 6.22 -23.16 -29.29
C THR A 545 6.32 -22.22 -30.47
N ASP A 546 5.44 -22.44 -31.48
CA ASP A 546 5.24 -21.53 -32.62
C ASP A 546 4.26 -20.38 -32.32
N LYS A 547 3.52 -20.46 -31.23
CA LYS A 547 2.61 -19.38 -30.78
C LYS A 547 3.38 -18.21 -30.17
N PRO A 548 2.84 -16.98 -30.23
CA PRO A 548 3.49 -15.86 -29.56
C PRO A 548 3.61 -16.07 -28.06
N VAL A 549 4.81 -15.96 -27.52
CA VAL A 549 5.07 -15.95 -26.08
C VAL A 549 5.12 -14.50 -25.60
N LYS A 550 4.37 -14.19 -24.56
CA LYS A 550 4.32 -12.87 -23.94
C LYS A 550 5.44 -12.73 -22.91
N GLY A 551 6.37 -11.79 -23.14
CA GLY A 551 7.36 -11.36 -22.13
C GLY A 551 6.68 -10.64 -20.99
N MET A 552 7.13 -10.87 -19.75
CA MET A 552 6.46 -10.40 -18.54
C MET A 552 7.40 -9.54 -17.70
N LEU A 553 7.04 -8.27 -17.50
CA LEU A 553 7.84 -7.29 -16.77
C LEU A 553 6.98 -6.57 -15.71
N THR A 554 7.65 -6.00 -14.71
CA THR A 554 7.03 -5.05 -13.80
C THR A 554 7.41 -3.63 -14.21
N GLY A 555 6.44 -2.74 -14.23
CA GLY A 555 6.62 -1.35 -14.62
C GLY A 555 7.36 -0.50 -13.58
N PRO A 556 7.95 0.62 -14.00
CA PRO A 556 8.80 1.45 -13.15
C PRO A 556 8.06 2.08 -11.98
N VAL A 557 6.81 2.44 -12.15
CA VAL A 557 6.01 3.06 -11.10
C VAL A 557 5.69 2.05 -10.00
N THR A 558 5.36 0.82 -10.36
CA THR A 558 5.12 -0.26 -9.41
C THR A 558 6.38 -0.64 -8.64
N ILE A 559 7.53 -0.77 -9.32
CA ILE A 559 8.82 -1.06 -8.66
C ILE A 559 9.15 0.02 -7.64
N LEU A 560 9.00 1.30 -7.99
CA LEU A 560 9.25 2.41 -7.09
C LEU A 560 8.27 2.44 -5.92
N ASN A 561 6.97 2.31 -6.20
CA ASN A 561 5.91 2.47 -5.21
C ASN A 561 5.88 1.37 -4.13
N TRP A 562 6.38 0.18 -4.44
CA TRP A 562 6.51 -0.92 -3.48
C TRP A 562 7.93 -1.07 -2.92
N SER A 563 8.77 -0.04 -3.09
CA SER A 563 10.09 0.09 -2.50
C SER A 563 10.13 1.27 -1.51
N PHE A 564 11.15 1.30 -0.66
CA PHE A 564 11.49 2.52 0.08
C PHE A 564 12.28 3.44 -0.86
N PRO A 565 11.71 4.59 -1.27
CA PRO A 565 12.36 5.50 -2.21
C PRO A 565 13.47 6.31 -1.53
N ARG A 566 14.39 6.82 -2.33
CA ARG A 566 15.37 7.83 -1.90
C ARG A 566 14.65 9.15 -1.55
N GLU A 567 15.27 9.93 -0.67
CA GLU A 567 14.79 11.28 -0.31
C GLU A 567 15.67 12.42 -0.89
N ASP A 568 16.82 12.08 -1.49
CA ASP A 568 17.77 13.04 -2.06
C ASP A 568 17.49 13.40 -3.53
N VAL A 569 16.65 12.61 -4.22
CA VAL A 569 16.19 12.88 -5.58
C VAL A 569 14.67 12.68 -5.68
N SER A 570 14.04 13.37 -6.64
CA SER A 570 12.59 13.31 -6.83
C SER A 570 12.10 11.89 -7.20
N LEU A 571 10.84 11.58 -6.88
CA LEU A 571 10.20 10.33 -7.32
C LEU A 571 10.17 10.22 -8.85
N LYS A 572 9.97 11.35 -9.55
CA LYS A 572 10.08 11.43 -11.02
C LYS A 572 11.44 10.92 -11.52
N THR A 573 12.52 11.41 -10.93
CA THR A 573 13.89 11.01 -11.31
C THR A 573 14.09 9.51 -11.09
N GLN A 574 13.68 9.00 -9.94
CA GLN A 574 13.79 7.57 -9.62
C GLN A 574 12.96 6.70 -10.58
N ALA A 575 11.72 7.10 -10.87
CA ALA A 575 10.84 6.40 -11.80
C ALA A 575 11.44 6.37 -13.22
N GLN A 576 12.05 7.47 -13.66
CA GLN A 576 12.72 7.54 -14.97
C GLN A 576 13.98 6.66 -15.03
N GLN A 577 14.78 6.60 -13.98
CA GLN A 577 15.94 5.69 -13.90
C GLN A 577 15.49 4.22 -14.00
N ILE A 578 14.48 3.83 -13.22
CA ILE A 578 13.91 2.48 -13.31
C ILE A 578 13.30 2.25 -14.71
N GLY A 579 12.61 3.27 -15.25
CA GLY A 579 12.04 3.22 -16.61
C GLY A 579 13.09 2.95 -17.68
N LEU A 580 14.26 3.60 -17.61
CA LEU A 580 15.38 3.35 -18.53
C LEU A 580 15.90 1.91 -18.39
N ALA A 581 16.08 1.42 -17.17
CA ALA A 581 16.53 0.05 -16.92
C ALA A 581 15.55 -1.00 -17.47
N ILE A 582 14.23 -0.79 -17.31
CA ILE A 582 13.20 -1.69 -17.86
C ILE A 582 13.06 -1.51 -19.37
N ARG A 583 13.25 -0.30 -19.92
CA ARG A 583 13.32 -0.08 -21.39
C ARG A 583 14.39 -0.93 -22.04
N ASP A 584 15.57 -1.00 -21.45
CA ASP A 584 16.67 -1.81 -21.98
C ASP A 584 16.30 -3.30 -22.00
N GLU A 585 15.55 -3.77 -21.00
CA GLU A 585 15.01 -5.13 -20.97
C GLU A 585 13.98 -5.35 -22.10
N VAL A 586 13.06 -4.39 -22.30
CA VAL A 586 12.04 -4.43 -23.36
C VAL A 586 12.70 -4.51 -24.74
N LEU A 587 13.70 -3.68 -24.99
CA LEU A 587 14.43 -3.66 -26.28
C LEU A 587 15.23 -4.96 -26.50
N ASP A 588 15.79 -5.54 -25.45
CA ASP A 588 16.47 -6.83 -25.54
C ASP A 588 15.49 -7.98 -25.82
N LEU A 589 14.32 -7.98 -25.18
CA LEU A 589 13.25 -8.95 -25.49
C LEU A 589 12.83 -8.85 -26.97
N GLU A 590 12.55 -7.64 -27.46
CA GLU A 590 12.22 -7.39 -28.87
C GLU A 590 13.32 -7.88 -29.82
N LYS A 591 14.57 -7.53 -29.53
CA LYS A 591 15.75 -7.95 -30.32
C LYS A 591 15.88 -9.47 -30.39
N ASN A 592 15.47 -10.18 -29.34
CA ASN A 592 15.49 -11.63 -29.27
C ASN A 592 14.18 -12.30 -29.75
N GLY A 593 13.32 -11.56 -30.45
CA GLY A 593 12.14 -12.10 -31.12
C GLY A 593 10.86 -12.18 -30.29
N ILE A 594 10.87 -11.62 -29.07
CA ILE A 594 9.66 -11.52 -28.23
C ILE A 594 8.87 -10.30 -28.69
N LYS A 595 7.72 -10.54 -29.35
CA LYS A 595 6.93 -9.50 -30.00
C LYS A 595 5.70 -9.05 -29.21
N ILE A 596 5.32 -9.75 -28.13
CA ILE A 596 4.30 -9.33 -27.19
C ILE A 596 4.98 -9.18 -25.83
N ILE A 597 4.90 -7.98 -25.23
CA ILE A 597 5.57 -7.68 -23.97
C ILE A 597 4.56 -7.01 -23.04
N GLN A 598 4.34 -7.60 -21.88
CA GLN A 598 3.47 -7.04 -20.83
C GLN A 598 4.34 -6.37 -19.76
N ILE A 599 3.94 -5.15 -19.40
CA ILE A 599 4.61 -4.31 -18.39
C ILE A 599 3.54 -3.94 -17.37
N ASP A 600 3.57 -4.57 -16.21
CA ASP A 600 2.50 -4.46 -15.21
C ASP A 600 2.68 -3.24 -14.32
N GLU A 601 1.64 -2.39 -14.23
CA GLU A 601 1.58 -1.23 -13.33
C GLU A 601 0.50 -1.40 -12.25
N ALA A 602 0.63 -2.48 -11.49
CA ALA A 602 -0.30 -2.84 -10.43
C ALA A 602 -0.47 -1.75 -9.35
N ALA A 603 0.59 -0.98 -9.07
CA ALA A 603 0.60 0.03 -8.02
C ALA A 603 0.33 1.46 -8.52
N LEU A 604 0.03 1.67 -9.80
CA LEU A 604 -0.16 3.02 -10.35
C LEU A 604 -1.24 3.79 -9.57
N ARG A 605 -2.43 3.22 -9.44
CA ARG A 605 -3.55 3.86 -8.73
C ARG A 605 -3.35 3.93 -7.21
N GLU A 606 -2.66 2.97 -6.64
CA GLU A 606 -2.48 2.86 -5.18
C GLU A 606 -1.74 4.06 -4.55
N LYS A 607 -0.94 4.76 -5.33
CA LYS A 607 -0.10 5.87 -4.88
C LYS A 607 -0.55 7.23 -5.38
N LEU A 608 -1.75 7.32 -5.93
CA LEU A 608 -2.38 8.62 -6.15
C LEU A 608 -2.35 9.45 -4.86
N PRO A 609 -2.03 10.73 -4.93
CA PRO A 609 -2.19 11.64 -3.80
C PRO A 609 -3.60 11.56 -3.23
N LEU A 610 -3.74 11.76 -1.94
CA LEU A 610 -5.02 11.66 -1.24
C LEU A 610 -6.06 12.70 -1.73
N ARG A 611 -5.57 13.80 -2.32
CA ARG A 611 -6.39 14.85 -2.90
C ARG A 611 -6.38 14.78 -4.42
N LYS A 612 -7.54 14.87 -5.02
CA LYS A 612 -7.68 14.88 -6.49
C LYS A 612 -6.99 16.07 -7.15
N SER A 613 -7.00 17.23 -6.49
CA SER A 613 -6.32 18.45 -6.97
C SER A 613 -4.80 18.27 -7.14
N ASP A 614 -4.22 17.31 -6.44
CA ASP A 614 -2.78 17.07 -6.42
C ASP A 614 -2.37 15.89 -7.35
N TRP A 615 -3.35 15.14 -7.94
CA TRP A 615 -3.09 13.93 -8.73
C TRP A 615 -2.17 14.16 -9.91
N HIS A 616 -2.42 15.17 -10.73
CA HIS A 616 -1.61 15.47 -11.90
C HIS A 616 -0.25 16.02 -11.47
N LYS A 617 -0.24 17.16 -10.83
CA LYS A 617 0.98 17.88 -10.48
C LYS A 617 1.98 17.06 -9.66
N GLU A 618 1.48 16.31 -8.68
CA GLU A 618 2.35 15.58 -7.74
C GLU A 618 2.64 14.13 -8.17
N TYR A 619 1.87 13.58 -9.13
CA TYR A 619 1.99 12.15 -9.44
C TYR A 619 1.81 11.81 -10.93
N LEU A 620 0.63 11.98 -11.52
CA LEU A 620 0.31 11.47 -12.85
C LEU A 620 1.18 12.09 -13.95
N ASP A 621 1.56 13.36 -13.82
CA ASP A 621 2.41 14.09 -14.79
C ASP A 621 3.85 13.51 -14.89
N TRP A 622 4.25 12.68 -13.95
CA TRP A 622 5.51 11.95 -14.07
C TRP A 622 5.33 10.42 -14.16
N ALA A 623 4.30 9.85 -13.54
CA ALA A 623 4.07 8.41 -13.50
C ALA A 623 3.69 7.86 -14.88
N ILE A 624 2.76 8.53 -15.59
CA ILE A 624 2.36 8.13 -16.94
C ILE A 624 3.54 8.23 -17.94
N PRO A 625 4.28 9.34 -18.01
CA PRO A 625 5.49 9.40 -18.83
C PRO A 625 6.56 8.36 -18.46
N ALA A 626 6.73 8.01 -17.18
CA ALA A 626 7.69 6.99 -16.79
C ALA A 626 7.34 5.61 -17.39
N PHE A 627 6.07 5.25 -17.46
CA PHE A 627 5.62 4.05 -18.17
C PHE A 627 5.86 4.15 -19.68
N ARG A 628 5.50 5.29 -20.30
CA ARG A 628 5.71 5.51 -21.75
C ARG A 628 7.18 5.42 -22.14
N LEU A 629 8.10 5.90 -21.30
CA LEU A 629 9.55 5.80 -21.50
C LEU A 629 10.00 4.36 -21.74
N VAL A 630 9.38 3.39 -21.08
CA VAL A 630 9.75 1.98 -21.15
C VAL A 630 9.53 1.39 -22.54
N HIS A 631 8.50 1.84 -23.25
CA HIS A 631 8.09 1.20 -24.52
C HIS A 631 8.07 2.13 -25.73
N ALA A 632 8.41 3.41 -25.57
CA ALA A 632 8.31 4.38 -26.67
C ALA A 632 9.19 4.03 -27.88
N LYS A 633 10.27 3.27 -27.70
CA LYS A 633 11.25 2.95 -28.76
C LYS A 633 11.06 1.58 -29.41
N VAL A 634 10.06 0.80 -29.02
CA VAL A 634 9.80 -0.48 -29.67
C VAL A 634 9.20 -0.30 -31.07
N LYS A 635 9.39 -1.28 -31.91
CA LYS A 635 8.86 -1.29 -33.28
C LYS A 635 7.33 -1.35 -33.28
N PRO A 636 6.66 -0.91 -34.37
CA PRO A 636 5.21 -0.99 -34.50
C PRO A 636 4.64 -2.41 -34.36
N GLU A 637 5.39 -3.42 -34.83
CA GLU A 637 5.03 -4.83 -34.76
C GLU A 637 5.01 -5.40 -33.36
N THR A 638 5.77 -4.80 -32.42
CA THR A 638 5.81 -5.23 -31.03
C THR A 638 4.56 -4.72 -30.31
N GLN A 639 3.78 -5.62 -29.73
CA GLN A 639 2.55 -5.29 -29.02
C GLN A 639 2.84 -5.16 -27.51
N ILE A 640 2.48 -4.01 -26.94
CA ILE A 640 2.67 -3.72 -25.53
C ILE A 640 1.37 -3.93 -24.77
N HIS A 641 1.42 -4.85 -23.82
CA HIS A 641 0.37 -5.08 -22.83
C HIS A 641 0.70 -4.41 -21.50
N THR A 642 -0.32 -4.13 -20.72
CA THR A 642 -0.20 -3.78 -19.30
C THR A 642 -1.29 -4.47 -18.50
N HIS A 643 -1.05 -4.70 -17.22
CA HIS A 643 -2.06 -5.22 -16.30
C HIS A 643 -2.19 -4.32 -15.08
N MET A 644 -3.43 -4.09 -14.68
CA MET A 644 -3.77 -3.37 -13.45
C MET A 644 -4.58 -4.28 -12.53
N CYS A 645 -4.06 -4.53 -11.36
CA CYS A 645 -4.85 -5.15 -10.29
C CYS A 645 -5.92 -4.16 -9.82
N TYR A 646 -7.08 -4.67 -9.44
CA TYR A 646 -8.24 -3.89 -9.03
C TYR A 646 -8.92 -3.09 -10.16
N SER A 647 -10.25 -3.08 -10.15
CA SER A 647 -11.08 -2.50 -11.23
C SER A 647 -11.56 -1.06 -10.97
N GLU A 648 -11.10 -0.39 -9.92
CA GLU A 648 -11.61 0.93 -9.52
C GLU A 648 -10.75 2.08 -10.04
N PHE A 649 -10.51 2.20 -11.35
CA PHE A 649 -9.79 3.35 -11.93
C PHE A 649 -10.66 4.27 -12.80
N ASN A 650 -11.98 4.30 -12.54
CA ASN A 650 -12.95 5.12 -13.28
C ASN A 650 -12.57 6.60 -13.34
N ASP A 651 -11.94 7.09 -12.29
CA ASP A 651 -11.57 8.49 -12.12
C ASP A 651 -10.25 8.90 -12.82
N ILE A 652 -9.47 7.93 -13.36
CA ILE A 652 -8.22 8.16 -14.11
C ILE A 652 -8.20 7.43 -15.46
N VAL A 653 -9.37 7.11 -16.04
CA VAL A 653 -9.47 6.35 -17.30
C VAL A 653 -8.68 7.02 -18.43
N ARG A 654 -8.73 8.35 -18.55
CA ARG A 654 -7.98 9.08 -19.57
C ARG A 654 -6.47 8.99 -19.36
N ASP A 655 -6.02 9.03 -18.12
CA ASP A 655 -4.59 8.87 -17.80
C ASP A 655 -4.10 7.46 -18.13
N ILE A 656 -4.94 6.46 -17.86
CA ILE A 656 -4.66 5.06 -18.25
C ILE A 656 -4.57 4.93 -19.77
N ASP A 657 -5.46 5.56 -20.53
CA ASP A 657 -5.37 5.56 -22.00
C ASP A 657 -4.10 6.27 -22.50
N ASN A 658 -3.69 7.34 -21.80
CA ASN A 658 -2.45 8.07 -22.06
C ASN A 658 -1.16 7.28 -21.76
N MET A 659 -1.24 6.12 -21.11
CA MET A 659 -0.10 5.19 -21.00
C MET A 659 0.36 4.69 -22.38
N ASP A 660 -0.50 4.77 -23.39
CA ASP A 660 -0.26 4.38 -24.78
C ASP A 660 0.16 2.91 -24.94
N ALA A 661 -0.32 2.02 -24.06
CA ALA A 661 -0.26 0.58 -24.26
C ALA A 661 -1.20 0.17 -25.41
N ASP A 662 -0.95 -0.99 -26.03
CA ASP A 662 -1.81 -1.54 -27.08
C ASP A 662 -2.98 -2.34 -26.48
N VAL A 663 -2.75 -3.03 -25.34
CA VAL A 663 -3.73 -3.84 -24.62
C VAL A 663 -3.61 -3.60 -23.12
N ILE A 664 -4.74 -3.43 -22.43
CA ILE A 664 -4.80 -3.40 -20.97
C ILE A 664 -5.69 -4.51 -20.44
N THR A 665 -5.19 -5.28 -19.46
CA THR A 665 -5.98 -6.26 -18.72
C THR A 665 -6.21 -5.78 -17.29
N PHE A 666 -7.36 -6.11 -16.71
CA PHE A 666 -7.72 -5.72 -15.34
C PHE A 666 -8.73 -6.68 -14.72
N GLU A 667 -8.78 -6.70 -13.39
CA GLU A 667 -9.76 -7.48 -12.64
C GLU A 667 -11.17 -6.91 -12.83
N ALA A 668 -12.12 -7.73 -13.25
CA ALA A 668 -13.49 -7.30 -13.52
C ALA A 668 -14.57 -8.26 -12.98
N SER A 669 -14.22 -9.50 -12.65
CA SER A 669 -15.21 -10.55 -12.32
C SER A 669 -16.05 -10.25 -11.08
N ARG A 670 -15.55 -9.44 -10.16
CA ARG A 670 -16.24 -9.03 -8.92
C ARG A 670 -16.87 -7.64 -9.00
N SER A 671 -16.67 -6.91 -10.10
CA SER A 671 -17.17 -5.55 -10.26
C SER A 671 -18.53 -5.56 -10.97
N ASP A 672 -19.35 -4.51 -10.74
CA ASP A 672 -20.61 -4.28 -11.42
C ASP A 672 -20.43 -3.81 -12.87
N LEU A 673 -19.26 -4.02 -13.47
CA LEU A 673 -18.89 -3.57 -14.83
C LEU A 673 -19.00 -2.05 -15.04
N LYS A 674 -19.08 -1.25 -13.98
CA LYS A 674 -19.13 0.23 -14.04
C LYS A 674 -17.90 0.83 -14.73
N LEU A 675 -16.75 0.14 -14.62
CA LEU A 675 -15.54 0.55 -15.31
C LEU A 675 -15.72 0.51 -16.83
N LEU A 676 -16.45 -0.48 -17.37
CA LEU A 676 -16.72 -0.57 -18.81
C LEU A 676 -17.56 0.62 -19.31
N ASP A 677 -18.48 1.14 -18.49
CA ASP A 677 -19.23 2.35 -18.82
C ASP A 677 -18.29 3.56 -18.90
N ALA A 678 -17.39 3.72 -17.93
CA ALA A 678 -16.39 4.80 -17.92
C ALA A 678 -15.42 4.71 -19.10
N LEU A 679 -15.00 3.50 -19.50
CA LEU A 679 -14.15 3.28 -20.69
C LEU A 679 -14.90 3.71 -21.98
N ASN A 680 -16.17 3.33 -22.10
CA ASN A 680 -16.99 3.69 -23.25
C ASN A 680 -17.24 5.21 -23.33
N GLU A 681 -17.60 5.83 -22.22
CA GLU A 681 -17.79 7.29 -22.12
C GLU A 681 -16.52 8.07 -22.46
N ALA A 682 -15.36 7.58 -22.03
CA ALA A 682 -14.06 8.19 -22.31
C ALA A 682 -13.60 7.98 -23.77
N LYS A 683 -14.29 7.16 -24.57
CA LYS A 683 -13.87 6.72 -25.91
C LYS A 683 -12.48 6.07 -25.88
N PHE A 684 -12.30 5.14 -24.95
CA PHE A 684 -11.05 4.46 -24.69
C PHE A 684 -10.57 3.70 -25.94
N GLU A 685 -9.36 3.98 -26.42
CA GLU A 685 -8.83 3.43 -27.66
C GLU A 685 -8.01 2.15 -27.46
N THR A 686 -7.45 1.94 -26.28
CA THR A 686 -6.66 0.74 -25.96
C THR A 686 -7.56 -0.48 -25.99
N GLN A 687 -7.06 -1.61 -26.53
CA GLN A 687 -7.79 -2.89 -26.40
C GLN A 687 -7.84 -3.32 -24.94
N VAL A 688 -8.91 -4.02 -24.55
CA VAL A 688 -9.16 -4.35 -23.14
C VAL A 688 -9.34 -5.85 -22.94
N GLY A 689 -8.79 -6.36 -21.85
CA GLY A 689 -9.00 -7.70 -21.32
C GLY A 689 -9.60 -7.65 -19.93
N PRO A 690 -10.91 -7.37 -19.78
CA PRO A 690 -11.57 -7.50 -18.49
C PRO A 690 -11.54 -8.95 -18.04
N GLY A 691 -11.10 -9.23 -16.82
CA GLY A 691 -11.07 -10.58 -16.28
C GLY A 691 -12.46 -11.23 -16.28
N VAL A 692 -12.56 -12.46 -16.78
CA VAL A 692 -13.85 -13.17 -16.92
C VAL A 692 -14.14 -14.12 -15.78
N TYR A 693 -13.17 -14.38 -14.90
CA TYR A 693 -13.39 -15.16 -13.68
C TYR A 693 -12.40 -14.79 -12.56
N ASP A 694 -12.88 -14.95 -11.32
CA ASP A 694 -12.17 -14.66 -10.09
C ASP A 694 -11.11 -15.72 -9.77
N ILE A 695 -9.84 -15.30 -9.75
CA ILE A 695 -8.70 -16.17 -9.40
C ILE A 695 -8.51 -16.34 -7.89
N HIS A 696 -9.20 -15.56 -7.05
CA HIS A 696 -9.10 -15.67 -5.58
C HIS A 696 -9.99 -16.76 -5.01
N SER A 697 -10.93 -17.29 -5.83
CA SER A 697 -11.78 -18.43 -5.50
C SER A 697 -11.23 -19.73 -6.11
N PRO A 698 -11.23 -20.86 -5.38
CA PRO A 698 -10.88 -22.16 -5.96
C PRO A 698 -11.97 -22.73 -6.86
N ARG A 699 -13.11 -22.05 -6.98
CA ARG A 699 -14.24 -22.46 -7.81
C ARG A 699 -13.86 -22.39 -9.29
N VAL A 700 -14.16 -23.46 -10.03
CA VAL A 700 -14.02 -23.50 -11.49
C VAL A 700 -15.30 -22.89 -12.12
N PRO A 701 -15.21 -21.78 -12.88
CA PRO A 701 -16.36 -21.23 -13.58
C PRO A 701 -16.79 -22.16 -14.71
N SER A 702 -18.10 -22.26 -14.96
CA SER A 702 -18.60 -22.97 -16.14
C SER A 702 -18.34 -22.17 -17.41
N GLN A 703 -18.31 -22.84 -18.57
CA GLN A 703 -18.22 -22.17 -19.88
C GLN A 703 -19.33 -21.13 -20.04
N GLN A 704 -20.59 -21.46 -19.65
CA GLN A 704 -21.72 -20.55 -19.79
C GLN A 704 -21.58 -19.28 -18.94
N GLU A 705 -21.07 -19.38 -17.71
CA GLU A 705 -20.80 -18.20 -16.88
C GLU A 705 -19.79 -17.24 -17.55
N ILE A 706 -18.77 -17.80 -18.22
CA ILE A 706 -17.79 -16.99 -18.95
C ILE A 706 -18.41 -16.38 -20.21
N VAL A 707 -19.23 -17.12 -20.96
CA VAL A 707 -20.00 -16.62 -22.12
C VAL A 707 -20.90 -15.46 -21.69
N ASP A 708 -21.64 -15.61 -20.59
CA ASP A 708 -22.53 -14.57 -20.06
C ASP A 708 -21.73 -13.31 -19.65
N ALA A 709 -20.54 -13.48 -19.06
CA ALA A 709 -19.65 -12.36 -18.75
C ALA A 709 -19.18 -11.66 -20.02
N LEU A 710 -18.75 -12.40 -21.05
CA LEU A 710 -18.30 -11.86 -22.33
C LEU A 710 -19.44 -11.12 -23.05
N HIS A 711 -20.66 -11.63 -23.06
CA HIS A 711 -21.83 -10.92 -23.62
C HIS A 711 -22.07 -9.57 -22.95
N LYS A 712 -21.91 -9.49 -21.62
CA LYS A 712 -22.01 -8.21 -20.88
C LYS A 712 -20.90 -7.25 -21.26
N ILE A 713 -19.69 -7.75 -21.52
CA ILE A 713 -18.53 -6.95 -21.93
C ILE A 713 -18.74 -6.38 -23.33
N ILE A 714 -19.11 -7.23 -24.31
CA ILE A 714 -19.31 -6.80 -25.71
C ILE A 714 -20.53 -5.92 -25.92
N ALA A 715 -21.49 -5.94 -25.01
CA ALA A 715 -22.60 -4.99 -25.00
C ALA A 715 -22.12 -3.54 -24.75
N LYS A 716 -20.91 -3.35 -24.21
CA LYS A 716 -20.34 -2.04 -23.84
C LYS A 716 -19.06 -1.71 -24.62
N ILE A 717 -18.26 -2.69 -25.00
CA ILE A 717 -16.98 -2.55 -25.67
C ILE A 717 -17.05 -3.21 -27.05
N PRO A 718 -16.58 -2.55 -28.13
CA PRO A 718 -16.54 -3.16 -29.47
C PRO A 718 -15.78 -4.50 -29.45
N GLN A 719 -16.39 -5.53 -30.04
CA GLN A 719 -15.90 -6.91 -30.08
C GLN A 719 -14.41 -7.03 -30.46
N GLN A 720 -13.98 -6.27 -31.48
CA GLN A 720 -12.58 -6.25 -31.96
C GLN A 720 -11.57 -5.67 -30.97
N ASN A 721 -12.03 -5.10 -29.87
CA ASN A 721 -11.19 -4.54 -28.82
C ASN A 721 -11.09 -5.44 -27.58
N VAL A 722 -11.76 -6.60 -27.55
CA VAL A 722 -11.88 -7.45 -26.37
C VAL A 722 -10.90 -8.62 -26.43
N TRP A 723 -10.09 -8.75 -25.38
CA TRP A 723 -9.26 -9.92 -25.04
C TRP A 723 -9.94 -10.75 -23.97
N VAL A 724 -9.64 -12.05 -23.92
CA VAL A 724 -10.24 -13.00 -22.95
C VAL A 724 -9.14 -13.55 -22.04
N ASN A 725 -9.22 -13.23 -20.75
CA ASN A 725 -8.21 -13.57 -19.75
C ASN A 725 -8.86 -13.73 -18.36
N PRO A 726 -8.19 -14.43 -17.40
CA PRO A 726 -8.57 -14.41 -15.99
C PRO A 726 -8.38 -13.02 -15.38
N ASP A 727 -8.92 -12.80 -14.17
CA ASP A 727 -8.77 -11.52 -13.43
C ASP A 727 -7.32 -11.14 -13.19
N CYS A 728 -6.50 -12.07 -12.74
CA CYS A 728 -5.10 -11.81 -12.40
C CYS A 728 -4.24 -13.07 -12.59
N GLY A 729 -2.97 -13.01 -12.17
CA GLY A 729 -2.04 -14.13 -12.22
C GLY A 729 -2.48 -15.34 -11.39
N LEU A 730 -2.16 -16.55 -11.83
CA LEU A 730 -2.65 -17.81 -11.28
C LEU A 730 -1.75 -18.41 -10.18
N LYS A 731 -0.76 -17.67 -9.74
CA LYS A 731 0.28 -18.06 -8.77
C LYS A 731 -0.23 -18.78 -7.52
N THR A 732 -1.37 -18.34 -6.99
CA THR A 732 -1.96 -18.84 -5.75
C THR A 732 -2.96 -19.97 -5.92
N ARG A 733 -3.21 -20.40 -7.16
CA ARG A 733 -4.17 -21.47 -7.49
C ARG A 733 -3.50 -22.84 -7.51
N GLY A 734 -4.31 -23.88 -7.49
CA GLY A 734 -3.88 -25.25 -7.76
C GLY A 734 -3.89 -25.55 -9.27
N GLU A 735 -3.14 -26.55 -9.68
CA GLU A 735 -3.02 -26.93 -11.11
C GLU A 735 -4.33 -27.45 -11.69
N THR A 736 -5.10 -28.20 -10.92
CA THR A 736 -6.35 -28.84 -11.37
C THR A 736 -7.43 -27.81 -11.71
N GLU A 737 -7.73 -26.90 -10.77
CA GLU A 737 -8.73 -25.84 -11.00
C GLU A 737 -8.25 -24.83 -12.05
N THR A 738 -6.95 -24.53 -12.12
CA THR A 738 -6.38 -23.67 -13.16
C THR A 738 -6.62 -24.24 -14.55
N THR A 739 -6.29 -25.51 -14.75
CA THR A 739 -6.45 -26.19 -16.04
C THR A 739 -7.93 -26.25 -16.45
N ALA A 740 -8.83 -26.59 -15.54
CA ALA A 740 -10.25 -26.65 -15.81
C ALA A 740 -10.85 -25.28 -16.14
N SER A 741 -10.48 -24.24 -15.40
CA SER A 741 -10.94 -22.86 -15.63
C SER A 741 -10.47 -22.31 -16.98
N LEU A 742 -9.21 -22.53 -17.35
CA LEU A 742 -8.67 -22.08 -18.62
C LEU A 742 -9.27 -22.84 -19.82
N LYS A 743 -9.59 -24.14 -19.68
CA LYS A 743 -10.33 -24.90 -20.72
C LYS A 743 -11.70 -24.28 -20.97
N ASN A 744 -12.44 -23.97 -19.91
CA ASN A 744 -13.75 -23.32 -20.03
C ASN A 744 -13.64 -21.90 -20.63
N LEU A 745 -12.57 -21.16 -20.29
CA LEU A 745 -12.30 -19.83 -20.85
C LEU A 745 -12.07 -19.90 -22.37
N VAL A 746 -11.25 -20.83 -22.82
CA VAL A 746 -10.98 -21.02 -24.26
C VAL A 746 -12.22 -21.53 -25.00
N ALA A 747 -12.99 -22.44 -24.40
CA ALA A 747 -14.25 -22.92 -24.98
C ALA A 747 -15.27 -21.78 -25.14
N ALA A 748 -15.40 -20.91 -24.14
CA ALA A 748 -16.27 -19.73 -24.21
C ALA A 748 -15.86 -18.76 -25.32
N ALA A 749 -14.54 -18.47 -25.43
CA ALA A 749 -14.03 -17.61 -26.50
C ALA A 749 -14.29 -18.20 -27.89
N LYS A 750 -14.11 -19.51 -28.06
CA LYS A 750 -14.42 -20.21 -29.34
C LYS A 750 -15.90 -20.12 -29.68
N GLN A 751 -16.79 -20.31 -28.70
CA GLN A 751 -18.23 -20.17 -28.92
C GLN A 751 -18.61 -18.77 -29.43
N LEU A 752 -18.08 -17.70 -28.83
CA LEU A 752 -18.34 -16.33 -29.29
C LEU A 752 -17.75 -16.01 -30.68
N ARG A 753 -16.72 -16.76 -31.13
CA ARG A 753 -16.16 -16.63 -32.47
C ARG A 753 -17.07 -17.23 -33.55
N GLU A 754 -17.92 -18.18 -33.16
CA GLU A 754 -18.89 -18.86 -34.02
C GLU A 754 -20.25 -18.15 -34.07
N GLU A 755 -20.61 -17.36 -33.07
CA GLU A 755 -21.77 -16.47 -33.01
C GLU A 755 -21.58 -15.22 -33.91
#